data_e0b9eea181f2b8f0233656f996c3d912
#
_entry.id   e0b9eea181f2b8f0233656f996c3d912
#
_cell.length_a   1.000
_cell.length_b   1.000
_cell.length_c   1.000
_cell.angle_alpha   90.00
_cell.angle_beta   90.00
_cell.angle_gamma   90.00
#
_symmetry.space_group_name_H-M   'P 1'
#
loop_
_entity.id
_entity.type
_entity.pdbx_description
1 polymer ?
#
loop_
_entity_poly.entity_id
_entity_poly.type
_entity_poly.pdbx_seq_one_letter_code
_entity_poly.pdbx_strand_id
1 'polypeptide(L)'
;MRIDVIGGGAAGLYSAILLKKSFPAAQISVVERNRPDDTFGFGIVLSDETLGNLREADEPTHREIAASFAYWDDIYVQYKGQVLKSSGHGFSGVRRLSLLQILQRRADELGIEVRYRTEDPGVHAHRGADLVVAADGINSAVREGWKAHFEPGVDLRTNRFVWLGAKMDLPGFYYSFREGPGGIWNMHAYQYTPGESTIVIETTNDAFVASGLGIQDEAATVALVERIFADDLNGARVLANRSFWRQFPTITCRSWRHRDGDTPFVLLGDAAHTAHFTIGSGTKLALEDAIALNRAMVEHVRGGAAGRAAQIDAALAAYEEARRDEVGRIQHSANVSLVWFENVRRFWHMSPTQFHVSLLTRSKQITYENLRLRDAEVVKEATEWWNRDQAKRLGIADTGRPEWVDAPPMFAPFRLREMWLPNRVVVSPMAQYSATDGLPNDWHLVHYGSRALGGAGLVFVEMTCVSPEGRITPGCTGLWNDEQAQAFARIVDFVHANTEAKICMQIGHAGRKGSTQVGWEQADWPIDESRGQRNWPLLSPSPLPYHDGVSQVPREMSRDDMDETIAQFCSAAIRADRAGFDMLELHMAHGYLLASFLSPITNRRSDAYGGSLAKRLRFPLEVFEAVRAVWPRAKPMSVRVSATDWIPGGTTGADTVEIARAMKAAGCDLIDVSTGQTDPASKPVYGRMYQAVFSEQVRLEAGIATMAVGAVTTADQVNTLLISGRADLVALARPHLADPYFTLHAAAEYDFRGIGWPVQYHTGATQLHTTVRRAREEAARKAQLLAARAH
;
A
#
# COMPACT_ATOMS: atom_id res chain seq x y z
N MET A 1 11.02 25.72 -35.42
CA MET A 1 10.51 25.51 -34.07
C MET A 1 11.59 25.92 -33.07
N ARG A 2 11.26 26.82 -32.14
CA ARG A 2 12.13 27.21 -31.04
C ARG A 2 11.68 26.52 -29.73
N ILE A 3 12.60 25.80 -29.09
CA ILE A 3 12.35 25.08 -27.84
C ILE A 3 13.36 25.58 -26.80
N ASP A 4 12.87 26.11 -25.71
CA ASP A 4 13.69 26.53 -24.58
C ASP A 4 13.56 25.48 -23.46
N VAL A 5 14.68 25.01 -22.92
CA VAL A 5 14.73 24.03 -21.84
C VAL A 5 15.34 24.69 -20.61
N ILE A 6 14.64 24.68 -19.50
CA ILE A 6 15.07 25.24 -18.21
C ILE A 6 15.54 24.10 -17.32
N GLY A 7 16.83 24.05 -17.02
CA GLY A 7 17.50 23.01 -16.24
C GLY A 7 18.29 22.03 -17.10
N GLY A 8 19.60 21.94 -16.85
CA GLY A 8 20.56 21.05 -17.50
C GLY A 8 20.81 19.75 -16.75
N GLY A 9 19.83 19.27 -15.97
CA GLY A 9 19.84 17.97 -15.34
C GLY A 9 19.50 16.84 -16.33
N ALA A 10 19.41 15.59 -15.83
CA ALA A 10 19.14 14.42 -16.68
C ALA A 10 17.83 14.57 -17.49
N ALA A 11 16.75 15.07 -16.89
CA ALA A 11 15.47 15.30 -17.57
C ALA A 11 15.60 16.32 -18.71
N GLY A 12 16.19 17.48 -18.42
CA GLY A 12 16.30 18.56 -19.40
C GLY A 12 17.21 18.23 -20.58
N LEU A 13 18.44 17.73 -20.29
CA LEU A 13 19.37 17.33 -21.34
C LEU A 13 18.81 16.21 -22.22
N TYR A 14 18.23 15.17 -21.59
CA TYR A 14 17.70 14.04 -22.35
C TYR A 14 16.49 14.41 -23.19
N SER A 15 15.59 15.28 -22.67
CA SER A 15 14.49 15.81 -23.47
C SER A 15 14.98 16.64 -24.66
N ALA A 16 15.99 17.50 -24.47
CA ALA A 16 16.60 18.28 -25.53
C ALA A 16 17.23 17.37 -26.61
N ILE A 17 17.96 16.32 -26.21
CA ILE A 17 18.56 15.33 -27.12
C ILE A 17 17.47 14.65 -27.97
N LEU A 18 16.44 14.09 -27.35
CA LEU A 18 15.37 13.36 -28.05
C LEU A 18 14.58 14.28 -28.98
N LEU A 19 14.21 15.48 -28.52
CA LEU A 19 13.53 16.47 -29.35
C LEU A 19 14.37 16.94 -30.53
N LYS A 20 15.70 17.12 -30.35
CA LYS A 20 16.60 17.50 -31.45
C LYS A 20 16.74 16.40 -32.48
N LYS A 21 16.79 15.13 -32.04
CA LYS A 21 16.78 13.98 -32.97
C LYS A 21 15.51 13.90 -33.81
N SER A 22 14.36 14.11 -33.16
CA SER A 22 13.06 14.00 -33.81
C SER A 22 12.72 15.23 -34.67
N PHE A 23 13.26 16.39 -34.30
CA PHE A 23 13.05 17.68 -35.00
C PHE A 23 14.41 18.35 -35.30
N PRO A 24 15.19 17.84 -36.25
CA PRO A 24 16.58 18.32 -36.50
C PRO A 24 16.67 19.82 -36.83
N ALA A 25 15.63 20.40 -37.46
CA ALA A 25 15.55 21.82 -37.75
C ALA A 25 15.14 22.71 -36.58
N ALA A 26 14.80 22.14 -35.43
CA ALA A 26 14.47 22.89 -34.22
C ALA A 26 15.70 23.59 -33.64
N GLN A 27 15.51 24.84 -33.23
CA GLN A 27 16.48 25.56 -32.41
C GLN A 27 16.16 25.22 -30.96
N ILE A 28 17.08 24.52 -30.31
CA ILE A 28 16.93 24.09 -28.92
C ILE A 28 18.03 24.71 -28.08
N SER A 29 17.65 25.41 -27.02
CA SER A 29 18.57 25.98 -26.05
C SER A 29 18.27 25.46 -24.65
N VAL A 30 19.33 25.12 -23.90
CA VAL A 30 19.24 24.68 -22.50
C VAL A 30 19.90 25.73 -21.61
N VAL A 31 19.21 26.12 -20.54
CA VAL A 31 19.78 27.04 -19.52
C VAL A 31 20.00 26.27 -18.24
N GLU A 32 21.26 26.34 -17.70
CA GLU A 32 21.63 25.66 -16.45
C GLU A 32 22.41 26.62 -15.54
N ARG A 33 21.91 26.79 -14.31
CA ARG A 33 22.53 27.73 -13.31
C ARG A 33 23.86 27.24 -12.75
N ASN A 34 24.06 25.95 -12.69
CA ASN A 34 25.28 25.33 -12.16
C ASN A 34 26.35 25.21 -13.23
N ARG A 35 27.56 24.82 -12.78
CA ARG A 35 28.65 24.44 -13.66
C ARG A 35 28.41 23.07 -14.29
N PRO A 36 28.99 22.75 -15.46
CA PRO A 36 28.83 21.46 -16.09
C PRO A 36 29.31 20.27 -15.24
N ASP A 37 30.26 20.51 -14.34
CA ASP A 37 30.86 19.54 -13.43
C ASP A 37 30.23 19.53 -12.02
N ASP A 38 29.29 20.42 -11.75
CA ASP A 38 28.57 20.49 -10.47
C ASP A 38 27.48 19.44 -10.42
N THR A 39 27.52 18.58 -9.38
CA THR A 39 26.46 17.62 -9.10
C THR A 39 26.26 17.43 -7.60
N PHE A 40 25.06 17.07 -7.19
CA PHE A 40 24.75 16.71 -5.82
C PHE A 40 24.69 15.19 -5.68
N GLY A 41 25.21 14.66 -4.56
CA GLY A 41 25.29 13.22 -4.31
C GLY A 41 26.37 12.54 -5.15
N PHE A 42 26.33 11.22 -5.26
CA PHE A 42 27.44 10.40 -5.78
C PHE A 42 26.97 9.50 -6.93
N GLY A 43 26.25 8.43 -6.65
CA GLY A 43 25.74 7.49 -7.64
C GLY A 43 24.23 7.56 -7.80
N ILE A 44 23.74 6.97 -8.87
CA ILE A 44 22.34 6.71 -9.14
C ILE A 44 22.15 5.24 -9.50
N VAL A 45 20.93 4.73 -9.34
CA VAL A 45 20.57 3.36 -9.68
C VAL A 45 19.58 3.38 -10.84
N LEU A 46 19.79 2.49 -11.82
CA LEU A 46 18.90 2.25 -12.94
C LEU A 46 18.51 0.77 -12.99
N SER A 47 17.29 0.48 -13.40
CA SER A 47 16.83 -0.89 -13.65
C SER A 47 17.03 -1.31 -15.10
N ASP A 48 17.05 -2.61 -15.36
CA ASP A 48 17.16 -3.16 -16.71
C ASP A 48 16.04 -2.68 -17.65
N GLU A 49 14.82 -2.49 -17.11
CA GLU A 49 13.70 -1.91 -17.86
C GLU A 49 14.03 -0.49 -18.37
N THR A 50 14.57 0.34 -17.48
CA THR A 50 14.97 1.72 -17.86
C THR A 50 16.05 1.71 -18.95
N LEU A 51 17.00 0.79 -18.84
CA LEU A 51 18.04 0.63 -19.85
C LEU A 51 17.47 0.20 -21.20
N GLY A 52 16.49 -0.68 -21.22
CA GLY A 52 15.76 -1.06 -22.43
C GLY A 52 15.10 0.15 -23.11
N ASN A 53 14.41 0.97 -22.32
CA ASN A 53 13.75 2.20 -22.81
C ASN A 53 14.76 3.21 -23.37
N LEU A 54 15.92 3.37 -22.71
CA LEU A 54 16.99 4.24 -23.20
C LEU A 54 17.59 3.76 -24.53
N ARG A 55 17.81 2.44 -24.67
CA ARG A 55 18.32 1.82 -25.89
C ARG A 55 17.41 2.09 -27.08
N GLU A 56 16.10 1.94 -26.89
CA GLU A 56 15.13 2.22 -27.95
C GLU A 56 15.07 3.69 -28.32
N ALA A 57 15.19 4.61 -27.34
CA ALA A 57 15.07 6.04 -27.56
C ALA A 57 16.35 6.66 -28.15
N ASP A 58 17.53 6.34 -27.62
CA ASP A 58 18.84 6.82 -28.10
C ASP A 58 19.96 5.82 -27.82
N GLU A 59 20.22 4.92 -28.77
CA GLU A 59 21.20 3.85 -28.64
C GLU A 59 22.63 4.37 -28.32
N PRO A 60 23.13 5.48 -28.90
CA PRO A 60 24.43 6.02 -28.53
C PRO A 60 24.53 6.40 -27.05
N THR A 61 23.54 7.09 -26.51
CA THR A 61 23.48 7.42 -25.08
C THR A 61 23.43 6.15 -24.22
N HIS A 62 22.59 5.18 -24.58
CA HIS A 62 22.51 3.90 -23.86
C HIS A 62 23.88 3.19 -23.83
N ARG A 63 24.58 3.09 -24.93
CA ARG A 63 25.89 2.39 -25.04
C ARG A 63 26.94 2.98 -24.12
N GLU A 64 27.05 4.32 -24.06
CA GLU A 64 27.98 4.99 -23.16
C GLU A 64 27.58 4.82 -21.68
N ILE A 65 26.30 4.91 -21.37
CA ILE A 65 25.79 4.68 -20.02
C ILE A 65 26.11 3.23 -19.61
N ALA A 66 25.79 2.24 -20.45
CA ALA A 66 26.01 0.82 -20.18
C ALA A 66 27.51 0.47 -19.99
N ALA A 67 28.39 1.15 -20.69
CA ALA A 67 29.85 1.00 -20.52
C ALA A 67 30.38 1.55 -19.18
N SER A 68 29.58 2.34 -18.47
CA SER A 68 29.96 3.04 -17.23
C SER A 68 29.36 2.42 -15.97
N PHE A 69 28.70 1.26 -16.06
CA PHE A 69 27.96 0.65 -14.94
C PHE A 69 28.86 -0.13 -13.97
N ALA A 70 28.45 -0.06 -12.69
CA ALA A 70 28.63 -1.13 -11.74
C ALA A 70 27.32 -1.93 -11.66
N TYR A 71 27.35 -3.20 -12.07
CA TYR A 71 26.18 -4.09 -12.03
C TYR A 71 26.21 -4.94 -10.76
N TRP A 72 25.04 -5.14 -10.14
CA TRP A 72 24.85 -6.08 -9.04
C TRP A 72 23.45 -6.69 -9.06
N ASP A 73 23.38 -7.90 -8.53
CA ASP A 73 22.16 -8.70 -8.51
C ASP A 73 21.64 -8.92 -7.09
N ASP A 74 22.50 -8.71 -6.11
CA ASP A 74 22.27 -9.04 -4.72
C ASP A 74 21.85 -7.84 -3.88
N ILE A 75 20.97 -8.09 -2.90
CA ILE A 75 20.66 -7.19 -1.78
C ILE A 75 21.16 -7.84 -0.49
N TYR A 76 21.96 -7.12 0.28
CA TYR A 76 22.42 -7.50 1.60
C TYR A 76 21.71 -6.68 2.68
N VAL A 77 21.30 -7.31 3.75
CA VAL A 77 20.64 -6.66 4.89
C VAL A 77 21.37 -7.00 6.18
N GLN A 78 22.04 -6.02 6.74
CA GLN A 78 22.67 -6.11 8.06
C GLN A 78 21.68 -5.73 9.14
N TYR A 79 21.33 -6.69 9.99
CA TYR A 79 20.36 -6.49 11.06
C TYR A 79 20.72 -7.34 12.28
N LYS A 80 20.88 -6.70 13.46
CA LYS A 80 21.19 -7.35 14.73
C LYS A 80 22.38 -8.34 14.66
N GLY A 81 23.46 -7.94 14.00
CA GLY A 81 24.69 -8.72 13.89
C GLY A 81 24.64 -9.85 12.85
N GLN A 82 23.55 -9.98 12.09
CA GLN A 82 23.43 -10.95 11.00
C GLN A 82 23.37 -10.22 9.64
N VAL A 83 24.00 -10.81 8.64
CA VAL A 83 23.91 -10.39 7.24
C VAL A 83 23.03 -11.39 6.50
N LEU A 84 21.93 -10.91 5.98
CA LEU A 84 20.98 -11.68 5.17
C LEU A 84 21.13 -11.26 3.71
N LYS A 85 21.04 -12.20 2.80
CA LYS A 85 21.23 -11.95 1.36
C LYS A 85 19.99 -12.36 0.58
N SER A 86 19.68 -11.62 -0.48
CA SER A 86 18.70 -12.00 -1.49
C SER A 86 19.25 -11.64 -2.87
N SER A 87 19.05 -12.53 -3.84
CA SER A 87 19.58 -12.42 -5.22
C SER A 87 18.49 -12.16 -6.25
N GLY A 88 18.83 -11.99 -7.52
CA GLY A 88 17.88 -11.85 -8.64
C GLY A 88 17.20 -10.48 -8.72
N HIS A 89 17.82 -9.41 -8.21
CA HIS A 89 17.21 -8.08 -8.20
C HIS A 89 17.57 -7.20 -9.41
N GLY A 90 18.69 -7.44 -10.07
CA GLY A 90 19.10 -6.79 -11.33
C GLY A 90 19.14 -5.25 -11.25
N PHE A 91 20.21 -4.69 -10.69
CA PHE A 91 20.43 -3.25 -10.60
C PHE A 91 21.76 -2.85 -11.21
N SER A 92 21.79 -1.62 -11.72
CA SER A 92 23.01 -1.00 -12.23
C SER A 92 23.24 0.35 -11.58
N GLY A 93 24.45 0.56 -11.05
CA GLY A 93 24.88 1.84 -10.51
C GLY A 93 25.74 2.59 -11.50
N VAL A 94 25.54 3.90 -11.58
CA VAL A 94 26.39 4.79 -12.39
C VAL A 94 26.70 6.05 -11.61
N ARG A 95 27.91 6.56 -11.78
CA ARG A 95 28.30 7.86 -11.23
C ARG A 95 27.40 8.96 -11.80
N ARG A 96 26.74 9.74 -10.94
CA ARG A 96 25.82 10.79 -11.37
C ARG A 96 26.48 11.80 -12.31
N LEU A 97 27.74 12.19 -12.03
CA LEU A 97 28.49 13.07 -12.88
C LEU A 97 28.78 12.46 -14.26
N SER A 98 29.08 11.15 -14.32
CA SER A 98 29.28 10.46 -15.60
C SER A 98 28.04 10.46 -16.47
N LEU A 99 26.86 10.19 -15.88
CA LEU A 99 25.60 10.30 -16.61
C LEU A 99 25.41 11.70 -17.20
N LEU A 100 25.60 12.76 -16.40
CA LEU A 100 25.46 14.13 -16.89
C LEU A 100 26.48 14.44 -18.02
N GLN A 101 27.73 14.01 -17.87
CA GLN A 101 28.76 14.22 -18.90
C GLN A 101 28.45 13.48 -20.21
N ILE A 102 27.89 12.27 -20.14
CA ILE A 102 27.43 11.52 -21.33
C ILE A 102 26.33 12.32 -22.05
N LEU A 103 25.33 12.80 -21.30
CA LEU A 103 24.23 13.59 -21.87
C LEU A 103 24.73 14.94 -22.42
N GLN A 104 25.69 15.59 -21.76
CA GLN A 104 26.30 16.83 -22.23
C GLN A 104 27.04 16.64 -23.57
N ARG A 105 27.91 15.60 -23.68
CA ARG A 105 28.56 15.26 -24.93
C ARG A 105 27.59 14.97 -26.05
N ARG A 106 26.54 14.23 -25.74
CA ARG A 106 25.50 13.90 -26.72
C ARG A 106 24.73 15.14 -27.18
N ALA A 107 24.43 16.07 -26.28
CA ALA A 107 23.82 17.36 -26.63
C ALA A 107 24.72 18.20 -27.55
N ASP A 108 26.05 18.25 -27.27
CA ASP A 108 27.04 18.94 -28.09
C ASP A 108 27.15 18.33 -29.49
N GLU A 109 27.25 16.99 -29.63
CA GLU A 109 27.22 16.27 -30.90
C GLU A 109 26.00 16.61 -31.78
N LEU A 110 24.88 16.87 -31.15
CA LEU A 110 23.63 17.25 -31.85
C LEU A 110 23.51 18.76 -32.09
N GLY A 111 24.49 19.56 -31.70
CA GLY A 111 24.49 21.00 -31.85
C GLY A 111 23.48 21.73 -31.00
N ILE A 112 23.16 21.22 -29.81
CA ILE A 112 22.28 21.85 -28.84
C ILE A 112 23.09 22.88 -28.04
N GLU A 113 22.59 24.13 -27.99
CA GLU A 113 23.20 25.18 -27.18
C GLU A 113 22.88 24.96 -25.68
N VAL A 114 23.93 24.71 -24.88
CA VAL A 114 23.79 24.59 -23.41
C VAL A 114 24.54 25.75 -22.73
N ARG A 115 23.78 26.61 -22.05
CA ARG A 115 24.33 27.79 -21.33
C ARG A 115 24.41 27.49 -19.85
N TYR A 116 25.62 27.17 -19.41
CA TYR A 116 25.94 26.95 -17.98
C TYR A 116 26.18 28.24 -17.23
N ARG A 117 26.13 28.20 -15.88
CA ARG A 117 26.27 29.34 -14.96
C ARG A 117 25.32 30.49 -15.32
N THR A 118 24.17 30.13 -15.85
CA THR A 118 23.18 31.07 -16.32
C THR A 118 21.87 30.78 -15.58
N GLU A 119 21.47 31.69 -14.72
CA GLU A 119 20.16 31.61 -14.10
C GLU A 119 19.08 31.90 -15.14
N ASP A 120 17.96 31.18 -15.04
CA ASP A 120 16.82 31.46 -15.89
C ASP A 120 16.30 32.88 -15.58
N PRO A 121 16.12 33.73 -16.61
CA PRO A 121 15.68 35.11 -16.41
C PRO A 121 14.19 35.23 -16.00
N GLY A 122 13.53 34.11 -15.80
CA GLY A 122 12.15 34.01 -15.38
C GLY A 122 11.17 33.68 -16.52
N VAL A 123 10.07 33.13 -16.14
CA VAL A 123 9.07 32.52 -17.04
C VAL A 123 8.61 33.41 -18.22
N HIS A 124 8.55 34.70 -18.02
CA HIS A 124 8.12 35.64 -19.09
C HIS A 124 9.21 35.91 -20.14
N ALA A 125 10.47 35.56 -19.87
CA ALA A 125 11.57 35.73 -20.84
C ALA A 125 11.49 34.73 -22.01
N HIS A 126 10.74 33.66 -21.87
CA HIS A 126 10.56 32.63 -22.87
C HIS A 126 9.40 32.89 -23.85
N ARG A 127 8.74 34.05 -23.73
CA ARG A 127 7.66 34.41 -24.67
C ARG A 127 8.11 34.33 -26.11
N GLY A 128 7.26 33.73 -26.95
CA GLY A 128 7.54 33.48 -28.34
C GLY A 128 8.33 32.19 -28.62
N ALA A 129 8.67 31.40 -27.66
CA ALA A 129 9.07 30.01 -27.89
C ALA A 129 7.88 29.16 -28.32
N ASP A 130 8.10 28.21 -29.22
CA ASP A 130 7.07 27.24 -29.61
C ASP A 130 6.78 26.27 -28.45
N LEU A 131 7.78 25.98 -27.59
CA LEU A 131 7.67 25.13 -26.40
C LEU A 131 8.72 25.52 -25.36
N VAL A 132 8.33 25.52 -24.09
CA VAL A 132 9.25 25.61 -22.95
C VAL A 132 9.14 24.34 -22.10
N VAL A 133 10.27 23.66 -21.93
CA VAL A 133 10.39 22.46 -21.09
C VAL A 133 11.03 22.87 -19.75
N ALA A 134 10.24 22.84 -18.70
CA ALA A 134 10.70 23.16 -17.35
C ALA A 134 11.17 21.88 -16.62
N ALA A 135 12.48 21.68 -16.59
CA ALA A 135 13.18 20.56 -15.93
C ALA A 135 14.13 21.09 -14.83
N ASP A 136 13.72 22.17 -14.15
CA ASP A 136 14.47 22.93 -13.16
C ASP A 136 14.45 22.32 -11.76
N GLY A 137 13.95 21.08 -11.65
CA GLY A 137 14.11 20.20 -10.52
C GLY A 137 13.16 20.50 -9.35
N ILE A 138 13.49 19.93 -8.20
CA ILE A 138 12.65 19.90 -6.99
C ILE A 138 12.22 21.30 -6.49
N ASN A 139 13.06 22.31 -6.72
CA ASN A 139 12.79 23.72 -6.36
C ASN A 139 12.36 24.55 -7.57
N SER A 140 11.60 23.97 -8.48
CA SER A 140 11.18 24.60 -9.74
C SER A 140 10.62 25.99 -9.56
N ALA A 141 11.27 26.99 -10.17
CA ALA A 141 10.82 28.36 -10.21
C ALA A 141 9.60 28.52 -11.14
N VAL A 142 9.57 27.71 -12.22
CA VAL A 142 8.42 27.67 -13.14
C VAL A 142 7.16 27.18 -12.44
N ARG A 143 7.25 26.08 -11.69
CA ARG A 143 6.12 25.55 -10.90
C ARG A 143 5.61 26.58 -9.88
N GLU A 144 6.49 27.23 -9.15
CA GLU A 144 6.10 28.24 -8.17
C GLU A 144 5.55 29.51 -8.84
N GLY A 145 6.11 29.94 -9.98
CA GLY A 145 5.65 31.09 -10.73
C GLY A 145 4.18 30.98 -11.19
N TRP A 146 3.73 29.79 -11.50
CA TRP A 146 2.34 29.49 -11.87
C TRP A 146 1.65 28.48 -10.95
N LYS A 147 1.88 28.64 -9.66
CA LYS A 147 1.34 27.77 -8.61
C LYS A 147 -0.18 27.57 -8.71
N ALA A 148 -0.92 28.63 -9.08
CA ALA A 148 -2.37 28.56 -9.23
C ALA A 148 -2.83 27.65 -10.39
N HIS A 149 -1.97 27.40 -11.39
CA HIS A 149 -2.29 26.54 -12.54
C HIS A 149 -1.79 25.11 -12.36
N PHE A 150 -0.57 24.95 -11.83
CA PHE A 150 0.00 23.62 -11.58
C PHE A 150 -0.57 22.98 -10.32
N GLU A 151 -1.15 23.77 -9.41
CA GLU A 151 -1.71 23.34 -8.12
C GLU A 151 -0.82 22.29 -7.42
N PRO A 152 0.45 22.64 -7.07
CA PRO A 152 1.36 21.69 -6.48
C PRO A 152 0.93 21.31 -5.05
N GLY A 153 0.90 20.01 -4.79
CA GLY A 153 0.90 19.45 -3.44
C GLY A 153 2.33 19.16 -3.00
N VAL A 154 2.69 19.57 -1.80
CA VAL A 154 4.01 19.30 -1.21
C VAL A 154 3.81 18.62 0.14
N ASP A 155 4.18 17.34 0.24
CA ASP A 155 4.19 16.58 1.48
C ASP A 155 5.64 16.43 1.96
N LEU A 156 6.01 17.21 2.99
CA LEU A 156 7.34 17.16 3.59
C LEU A 156 7.41 15.99 4.57
N ARG A 157 8.21 14.98 4.23
CA ARG A 157 8.32 13.75 5.01
C ARG A 157 9.08 13.95 6.33
N THR A 158 8.81 13.08 7.28
CA THR A 158 9.28 13.27 8.67
C THR A 158 10.73 12.88 8.88
N ASN A 159 11.22 11.84 8.21
CA ASN A 159 12.61 11.40 8.34
C ASN A 159 13.59 12.42 7.77
N ARG A 160 14.78 12.43 8.36
CA ARG A 160 15.92 13.15 7.83
C ARG A 160 16.89 12.20 7.15
N PHE A 161 17.51 12.67 6.07
CA PHE A 161 18.52 11.93 5.35
C PHE A 161 19.66 12.81 4.91
N VAL A 162 20.81 12.18 4.66
CA VAL A 162 22.00 12.81 4.08
C VAL A 162 22.64 11.87 3.06
N TRP A 163 23.06 12.44 1.91
CA TRP A 163 23.84 11.73 0.91
C TRP A 163 25.31 11.90 1.16
N LEU A 164 26.02 10.77 1.30
CA LEU A 164 27.45 10.67 1.51
C LEU A 164 28.05 9.68 0.49
N GLY A 165 29.35 9.67 0.37
CA GLY A 165 30.13 8.64 -0.34
C GLY A 165 30.99 7.85 0.63
N ALA A 166 31.50 6.71 0.17
CA ALA A 166 32.49 5.94 0.89
C ALA A 166 33.53 5.35 -0.09
N LYS A 167 34.81 5.32 0.32
CA LYS A 167 35.85 4.64 -0.46
C LYS A 167 35.86 3.16 -0.12
N MET A 168 34.91 2.43 -0.68
CA MET A 168 34.77 1.00 -0.47
C MET A 168 34.08 0.33 -1.66
N ASP A 169 34.38 -0.93 -1.87
CA ASP A 169 33.65 -1.82 -2.75
C ASP A 169 32.51 -2.47 -2.00
N LEU A 170 31.36 -2.63 -2.66
CA LEU A 170 30.21 -3.35 -2.16
C LEU A 170 29.80 -4.44 -3.15
N PRO A 171 29.50 -5.67 -2.67
CA PRO A 171 29.15 -6.79 -3.55
C PRO A 171 27.71 -6.68 -4.09
N GLY A 172 26.94 -5.71 -3.64
CA GLY A 172 25.54 -5.51 -4.00
C GLY A 172 24.94 -4.28 -3.39
N PHE A 173 23.62 -4.19 -3.43
CA PHE A 173 22.90 -3.17 -2.67
C PHE A 173 22.89 -3.56 -1.18
N TYR A 174 23.24 -2.64 -0.30
CA TYR A 174 23.46 -2.92 1.10
C TYR A 174 22.56 -2.05 1.99
N TYR A 175 21.77 -2.70 2.83
CA TYR A 175 21.04 -2.06 3.92
C TYR A 175 21.72 -2.38 5.25
N SER A 176 22.00 -1.39 6.08
CA SER A 176 22.41 -1.62 7.45
C SER A 176 21.52 -0.85 8.41
N PHE A 177 21.14 -1.51 9.51
CA PHE A 177 20.30 -0.95 10.56
C PHE A 177 21.04 -1.03 11.88
N ARG A 178 21.27 0.13 12.51
CA ARG A 178 22.04 0.25 13.75
C ARG A 178 21.28 1.08 14.76
N GLU A 179 21.41 0.73 16.04
CA GLU A 179 20.99 1.62 17.12
C GLU A 179 22.03 2.72 17.27
N GLY A 180 21.56 3.96 17.48
CA GLY A 180 22.38 5.13 17.67
C GLY A 180 21.67 6.17 18.52
N PRO A 181 22.18 7.40 18.62
CA PRO A 181 21.55 8.43 19.41
C PRO A 181 20.07 8.59 19.06
N GLY A 182 19.20 8.48 20.09
CA GLY A 182 17.77 8.73 19.97
C GLY A 182 16.95 7.67 19.20
N GLY A 183 17.58 6.67 18.56
CA GLY A 183 16.81 5.69 17.81
C GLY A 183 17.61 4.84 16.83
N ILE A 184 16.94 4.44 15.73
CA ILE A 184 17.52 3.59 14.70
C ILE A 184 18.02 4.44 13.53
N TRP A 185 19.20 4.11 13.08
CA TRP A 185 19.88 4.73 11.95
C TRP A 185 19.99 3.72 10.83
N ASN A 186 19.59 4.11 9.63
CA ASN A 186 19.59 3.27 8.45
C ASN A 186 20.65 3.75 7.47
N MET A 187 21.41 2.83 6.91
CA MET A 187 22.33 3.07 5.80
C MET A 187 21.82 2.33 4.57
N HIS A 188 21.67 3.03 3.46
CA HIS A 188 21.41 2.50 2.13
C HIS A 188 22.68 2.70 1.32
N ALA A 189 23.35 1.63 0.90
CA ALA A 189 24.61 1.74 0.23
C ALA A 189 24.69 0.91 -1.05
N TYR A 190 25.38 1.42 -2.06
CA TYR A 190 25.59 0.74 -3.33
C TYR A 190 26.81 1.30 -4.05
N GLN A 191 27.52 0.41 -4.74
CA GLN A 191 28.65 0.78 -5.56
C GLN A 191 28.21 1.45 -6.86
N TYR A 192 28.91 2.49 -7.29
CA TYR A 192 28.65 3.17 -8.56
C TYR A 192 29.89 3.22 -9.48
N THR A 193 31.06 2.91 -8.93
CA THR A 193 32.34 2.73 -9.67
C THR A 193 33.27 1.88 -8.79
N PRO A 194 34.24 1.15 -9.33
CA PRO A 194 35.23 0.42 -8.54
C PRO A 194 35.88 1.28 -7.46
N GLY A 195 35.89 0.81 -6.23
CA GLY A 195 36.47 1.49 -5.07
C GLY A 195 35.62 2.63 -4.49
N GLU A 196 34.47 2.95 -5.06
CA GLU A 196 33.61 4.04 -4.56
C GLU A 196 32.13 3.64 -4.49
N SER A 197 31.51 3.92 -3.35
CA SER A 197 30.10 3.65 -3.09
C SER A 197 29.36 4.89 -2.62
N THR A 198 28.07 4.97 -2.96
CA THR A 198 27.12 5.89 -2.31
C THR A 198 26.70 5.30 -0.99
N ILE A 199 26.60 6.13 0.05
CA ILE A 199 25.91 5.81 1.29
C ILE A 199 24.88 6.91 1.60
N VAL A 200 23.62 6.52 1.75
CA VAL A 200 22.54 7.41 2.19
C VAL A 200 22.21 7.02 3.63
N ILE A 201 22.37 7.96 4.53
CA ILE A 201 22.01 7.75 5.94
C ILE A 201 20.64 8.37 6.16
N GLU A 202 19.75 7.60 6.78
CA GLU A 202 18.39 8.02 7.11
C GLU A 202 18.08 7.70 8.56
N THR A 203 17.38 8.62 9.25
CA THR A 203 16.91 8.44 10.62
C THR A 203 15.66 9.28 10.88
N THR A 204 14.94 9.00 11.97
CA THR A 204 13.81 9.82 12.39
C THR A 204 14.25 11.23 12.80
N ASN A 205 13.35 12.21 12.69
CA ASN A 205 13.66 13.56 13.13
C ASN A 205 14.06 13.61 14.63
N ASP A 206 13.43 12.80 15.45
CA ASP A 206 13.73 12.74 16.91
C ASP A 206 15.13 12.18 17.17
N ALA A 207 15.54 11.14 16.43
CA ALA A 207 16.88 10.60 16.54
C ALA A 207 17.95 11.60 16.03
N PHE A 208 17.62 12.31 14.93
CA PHE A 208 18.49 13.39 14.44
C PHE A 208 18.67 14.50 15.50
N VAL A 209 17.59 14.98 16.12
CA VAL A 209 17.66 15.99 17.18
C VAL A 209 18.44 15.48 18.39
N ALA A 210 18.20 14.25 18.81
CA ALA A 210 18.91 13.61 19.93
C ALA A 210 20.41 13.42 19.66
N SER A 211 20.83 13.36 18.41
CA SER A 211 22.25 13.25 18.03
C SER A 211 23.05 14.54 18.25
N GLY A 212 22.37 15.69 18.35
CA GLY A 212 22.98 17.00 18.46
C GLY A 212 23.61 17.53 17.17
N LEU A 213 23.38 16.88 16.02
CA LEU A 213 23.93 17.31 14.72
C LEU A 213 23.30 18.59 14.21
N GLY A 214 24.12 19.46 13.63
CA GLY A 214 23.66 20.57 12.80
C GLY A 214 23.34 20.13 11.37
N ILE A 215 22.36 20.79 10.74
CA ILE A 215 21.93 20.45 9.36
C ILE A 215 23.09 20.53 8.35
N GLN A 216 24.02 21.49 8.52
CA GLN A 216 25.12 21.77 7.61
C GLN A 216 26.51 21.32 8.13
N ASP A 217 26.56 20.63 9.27
CA ASP A 217 27.80 20.16 9.88
C ASP A 217 28.26 18.84 9.25
N GLU A 218 28.95 18.94 8.13
CA GLU A 218 29.48 17.78 7.40
C GLU A 218 30.51 17.00 8.25
N ALA A 219 31.39 17.69 8.98
CA ALA A 219 32.45 17.03 9.75
C ALA A 219 31.88 16.21 10.91
N ALA A 220 30.97 16.77 11.70
CA ALA A 220 30.29 16.04 12.76
C ALA A 220 29.42 14.91 12.20
N THR A 221 28.77 15.12 11.05
CA THR A 221 28.00 14.08 10.36
C THR A 221 28.89 12.90 9.97
N VAL A 222 30.01 13.12 9.30
CA VAL A 222 30.97 12.08 8.93
C VAL A 222 31.45 11.30 10.16
N ALA A 223 31.89 12.01 11.22
CA ALA A 223 32.38 11.39 12.44
C ALA A 223 31.30 10.54 13.15
N LEU A 224 30.05 10.98 13.15
CA LEU A 224 28.95 10.19 13.72
C LEU A 224 28.65 8.95 12.89
N VAL A 225 28.60 9.07 11.55
CA VAL A 225 28.32 7.96 10.63
C VAL A 225 29.43 6.91 10.71
N GLU A 226 30.69 7.30 10.70
CA GLU A 226 31.83 6.39 10.87
C GLU A 226 31.80 5.64 12.21
N ARG A 227 31.29 6.26 13.25
CA ARG A 227 31.12 5.63 14.56
C ARG A 227 29.93 4.65 14.61
N ILE A 228 28.76 5.04 14.08
CA ILE A 228 27.55 4.21 14.11
C ILE A 228 27.70 2.97 13.22
N PHE A 229 28.30 3.15 12.05
CA PHE A 229 28.45 2.12 11.02
C PHE A 229 29.88 1.59 10.90
N ALA A 230 30.68 1.65 11.98
CA ALA A 230 32.08 1.25 11.99
C ALA A 230 32.31 -0.15 11.43
N ASP A 231 31.47 -1.12 11.84
CA ASP A 231 31.56 -2.52 11.39
C ASP A 231 31.23 -2.66 9.90
N ASP A 232 30.26 -1.88 9.41
CA ASP A 232 29.80 -1.92 8.01
C ASP A 232 30.82 -1.24 7.08
N LEU A 233 31.43 -0.17 7.54
CA LEU A 233 32.42 0.60 6.80
C LEU A 233 33.80 -0.08 6.80
N ASN A 234 34.08 -0.96 7.78
CA ASN A 234 35.33 -1.71 7.89
C ASN A 234 36.58 -0.84 7.66
N GLY A 235 36.62 0.35 8.27
CA GLY A 235 37.70 1.32 8.15
C GLY A 235 37.68 2.16 6.86
N ALA A 236 36.67 2.03 6.01
CA ALA A 236 36.53 2.86 4.81
C ALA A 236 36.25 4.32 5.20
N ARG A 237 36.85 5.25 4.48
CA ARG A 237 36.67 6.68 4.69
C ARG A 237 35.36 7.15 4.10
N VAL A 238 34.55 7.85 4.90
CA VAL A 238 33.33 8.53 4.45
C VAL A 238 33.68 9.86 3.77
N LEU A 239 32.99 10.14 2.67
CA LEU A 239 33.17 11.34 1.85
C LEU A 239 31.91 12.21 1.90
N ALA A 240 32.07 13.52 2.10
CA ALA A 240 31.02 14.52 1.99
C ALA A 240 31.20 15.34 0.70
N ASN A 241 30.09 15.72 0.08
CA ASN A 241 30.04 16.60 -1.10
C ASN A 241 28.77 17.46 -1.05
N ARG A 242 28.83 18.60 -0.34
CA ARG A 242 27.66 19.42 0.00
C ARG A 242 26.54 18.56 0.62
N SER A 243 26.93 17.69 1.55
CA SER A 243 26.11 16.65 2.17
C SER A 243 25.37 17.23 3.38
N PHE A 244 24.22 17.83 3.15
CA PHE A 244 23.39 18.44 4.18
C PHE A 244 22.20 17.56 4.54
N TRP A 245 21.81 17.53 5.81
CA TRP A 245 20.63 16.85 6.28
C TRP A 245 19.37 17.52 5.75
N ARG A 246 18.49 16.72 5.16
CA ARG A 246 17.25 17.20 4.52
C ARG A 246 16.07 16.32 4.91
N GLN A 247 14.88 16.86 4.76
CA GLN A 247 13.64 16.10 4.71
C GLN A 247 13.22 15.98 3.25
N PHE A 248 12.64 14.86 2.88
CA PHE A 248 12.24 14.64 1.50
C PHE A 248 10.87 15.27 1.23
N PRO A 249 10.71 16.14 0.24
CA PRO A 249 9.41 16.62 -0.20
C PRO A 249 8.86 15.69 -1.28
N THR A 250 7.72 15.07 -1.03
CA THR A 250 6.93 14.43 -2.08
C THR A 250 6.12 15.49 -2.78
N ILE A 251 6.45 15.77 -4.04
CA ILE A 251 5.80 16.75 -4.89
C ILE A 251 4.84 16.05 -5.84
N THR A 252 3.63 16.61 -5.95
CA THR A 252 2.63 16.25 -6.95
C THR A 252 2.10 17.53 -7.58
N CYS A 253 1.77 17.51 -8.87
CA CYS A 253 1.10 18.64 -9.53
C CYS A 253 -0.21 18.15 -10.16
N ARG A 254 -1.27 18.96 -10.01
CA ARG A 254 -2.56 18.62 -10.60
C ARG A 254 -2.54 18.74 -12.12
N SER A 255 -1.79 19.69 -12.68
CA SER A 255 -1.49 19.81 -14.11
C SER A 255 0.03 19.90 -14.28
N TRP A 256 0.54 19.38 -15.40
CA TRP A 256 1.96 19.49 -15.76
C TRP A 256 2.18 20.44 -16.93
N ARG A 257 1.14 21.04 -17.47
CA ARG A 257 1.17 21.96 -18.61
C ARG A 257 0.49 23.27 -18.30
N HIS A 258 1.01 24.33 -18.88
CA HIS A 258 0.45 25.68 -18.77
C HIS A 258 0.73 26.46 -20.05
N ARG A 259 -0.03 27.53 -20.31
CA ARG A 259 0.21 28.45 -21.43
C ARG A 259 0.26 29.89 -20.93
N ASP A 260 1.37 30.58 -21.18
CA ASP A 260 1.50 32.03 -20.95
C ASP A 260 1.39 32.76 -22.28
N GLY A 261 0.21 33.34 -22.58
CA GLY A 261 -0.10 33.87 -23.89
C GLY A 261 -0.05 32.77 -24.95
N ASP A 262 0.82 32.92 -25.93
CA ASP A 262 1.00 31.93 -27.01
C ASP A 262 2.09 30.90 -26.71
N THR A 263 2.79 31.00 -25.57
CA THR A 263 3.91 30.11 -25.21
C THR A 263 3.43 28.99 -24.31
N PRO A 264 3.53 27.73 -24.75
CA PRO A 264 3.22 26.56 -23.94
C PRO A 264 4.43 26.15 -23.06
N PHE A 265 4.13 25.77 -21.81
CA PHE A 265 5.07 25.26 -20.83
C PHE A 265 4.68 23.84 -20.42
N VAL A 266 5.69 23.00 -20.17
CA VAL A 266 5.51 21.66 -19.62
C VAL A 266 6.53 21.40 -18.51
N LEU A 267 6.06 20.86 -17.37
CA LEU A 267 6.92 20.40 -16.28
C LEU A 267 7.43 18.97 -16.58
N LEU A 268 8.68 18.70 -16.22
CA LEU A 268 9.36 17.42 -16.44
C LEU A 268 10.17 16.99 -15.23
N GLY A 269 10.11 15.70 -14.88
CA GLY A 269 10.87 15.13 -13.77
C GLY A 269 10.51 15.76 -12.42
N ASP A 270 11.52 16.05 -11.59
CA ASP A 270 11.32 16.58 -10.22
C ASP A 270 10.62 17.96 -10.18
N ALA A 271 10.53 18.66 -11.30
CA ALA A 271 9.71 19.86 -11.38
C ALA A 271 8.22 19.56 -11.35
N ALA A 272 7.79 18.42 -11.92
CA ALA A 272 6.40 17.98 -11.95
C ALA A 272 6.06 17.09 -10.75
N HIS A 273 6.95 16.17 -10.38
CA HIS A 273 6.72 15.13 -9.40
C HIS A 273 8.02 14.56 -8.84
N THR A 274 8.04 14.18 -7.57
CA THR A 274 9.19 13.51 -6.94
C THR A 274 8.80 12.14 -6.42
N ALA A 275 9.72 11.17 -6.49
CA ALA A 275 9.58 9.87 -5.87
C ALA A 275 10.71 9.65 -4.85
N HIS A 276 10.39 9.14 -3.65
CA HIS A 276 11.36 8.92 -2.60
C HIS A 276 12.47 7.97 -3.04
N PHE A 277 13.70 8.24 -2.62
CA PHE A 277 14.91 7.51 -3.03
C PHE A 277 14.92 6.03 -2.60
N THR A 278 14.12 5.61 -1.63
CA THR A 278 14.09 4.23 -1.11
C THR A 278 13.74 3.15 -2.15
N ILE A 279 13.26 3.54 -3.33
CA ILE A 279 13.01 2.63 -4.47
C ILE A 279 13.84 2.98 -5.71
N GLY A 280 14.72 3.97 -5.62
CA GLY A 280 15.67 4.33 -6.70
C GLY A 280 15.04 4.88 -7.98
N SER A 281 13.84 5.48 -7.95
CA SER A 281 13.07 5.77 -9.16
C SER A 281 13.15 7.21 -9.69
N GLY A 282 13.77 8.17 -9.00
CA GLY A 282 13.74 9.58 -9.40
C GLY A 282 14.34 9.82 -10.80
N THR A 283 15.56 9.34 -11.05
CA THR A 283 16.21 9.51 -12.38
C THR A 283 15.51 8.68 -13.45
N LYS A 284 15.00 7.47 -13.12
CA LYS A 284 14.17 6.67 -14.04
C LYS A 284 12.99 7.49 -14.54
N LEU A 285 12.18 8.04 -13.63
CA LEU A 285 11.01 8.85 -13.97
C LEU A 285 11.36 10.04 -14.86
N ALA A 286 12.46 10.74 -14.54
CA ALA A 286 12.91 11.90 -15.30
C ALA A 286 13.30 11.55 -16.76
N LEU A 287 13.97 10.42 -16.97
CA LEU A 287 14.37 9.95 -18.32
C LEU A 287 13.14 9.45 -19.10
N GLU A 288 12.25 8.74 -18.47
CA GLU A 288 11.00 8.24 -19.08
C GLU A 288 10.02 9.36 -19.43
N ASP A 289 9.97 10.43 -18.64
CA ASP A 289 9.21 11.63 -18.98
C ASP A 289 9.74 12.28 -20.27
N ALA A 290 11.07 12.37 -20.42
CA ALA A 290 11.69 12.88 -21.66
C ALA A 290 11.33 12.01 -22.87
N ILE A 291 11.33 10.69 -22.72
CA ILE A 291 10.92 9.75 -23.77
C ILE A 291 9.43 9.95 -24.13
N ALA A 292 8.57 10.03 -23.14
CA ALA A 292 7.12 10.19 -23.34
C ALA A 292 6.78 11.55 -23.99
N LEU A 293 7.42 12.63 -23.54
CA LEU A 293 7.27 13.94 -24.16
C LEU A 293 7.67 13.89 -25.63
N ASN A 294 8.84 13.33 -25.95
CA ASN A 294 9.29 13.20 -27.33
C ASN A 294 8.33 12.37 -28.19
N ARG A 295 7.83 11.24 -27.69
CA ARG A 295 6.83 10.41 -28.40
C ARG A 295 5.57 11.20 -28.70
N ALA A 296 5.02 11.90 -27.73
CA ALA A 296 3.83 12.74 -27.91
C ALA A 296 4.06 13.87 -28.92
N MET A 297 5.23 14.54 -28.89
CA MET A 297 5.60 15.56 -29.86
C MET A 297 5.69 14.99 -31.28
N VAL A 298 6.32 13.82 -31.47
CA VAL A 298 6.41 13.15 -32.78
C VAL A 298 5.05 12.75 -33.33
N GLU A 299 4.17 12.29 -32.47
CA GLU A 299 2.83 11.85 -32.86
C GLU A 299 1.93 13.00 -33.30
N HIS A 300 1.93 14.10 -32.56
CA HIS A 300 0.99 15.20 -32.74
C HIS A 300 1.53 16.36 -33.56
N VAL A 301 2.83 16.65 -33.57
CA VAL A 301 3.42 17.79 -34.27
C VAL A 301 3.89 17.36 -35.67
N ARG A 302 3.00 17.60 -36.68
CA ARG A 302 3.25 17.22 -38.07
C ARG A 302 3.15 18.42 -38.97
N GLY A 303 4.04 18.53 -40.00
CA GLY A 303 3.96 19.54 -41.04
C GLY A 303 4.52 20.92 -40.68
N GLY A 304 4.07 21.97 -41.40
CA GLY A 304 4.58 23.33 -41.33
C GLY A 304 4.13 24.11 -40.09
N ALA A 305 4.34 25.45 -40.13
CA ALA A 305 4.02 26.34 -39.00
C ALA A 305 2.51 26.51 -38.71
N ALA A 306 1.65 26.31 -39.71
CA ALA A 306 0.21 26.46 -39.52
C ALA A 306 -0.37 25.40 -38.56
N GLY A 307 -1.07 25.85 -37.52
CA GLY A 307 -1.68 24.97 -36.51
C GLY A 307 -0.69 24.35 -35.49
N ARG A 308 0.61 24.70 -35.54
CA ARG A 308 1.63 24.14 -34.63
C ARG A 308 1.31 24.31 -33.15
N ALA A 309 0.80 25.46 -32.75
CA ALA A 309 0.44 25.72 -31.35
C ALA A 309 -0.61 24.72 -30.82
N ALA A 310 -1.66 24.45 -31.61
CA ALA A 310 -2.68 23.47 -31.25
C ALA A 310 -2.14 22.03 -31.26
N GLN A 311 -1.21 21.70 -32.16
CA GLN A 311 -0.54 20.41 -32.20
C GLN A 311 0.36 20.19 -30.98
N ILE A 312 1.08 21.22 -30.55
CA ILE A 312 1.89 21.15 -29.30
C ILE A 312 0.99 21.00 -28.08
N ASP A 313 -0.12 21.74 -28.00
CA ASP A 313 -1.07 21.56 -26.88
C ASP A 313 -1.63 20.13 -26.82
N ALA A 314 -1.94 19.53 -27.97
CA ALA A 314 -2.37 18.14 -28.05
C ALA A 314 -1.26 17.18 -27.59
N ALA A 315 0.00 17.43 -28.00
CA ALA A 315 1.14 16.65 -27.57
C ALA A 315 1.36 16.72 -26.06
N LEU A 316 1.28 17.92 -25.48
CA LEU A 316 1.43 18.10 -24.04
C LEU A 316 0.31 17.45 -23.25
N ALA A 317 -0.92 17.46 -23.77
CA ALA A 317 -2.04 16.74 -23.17
C ALA A 317 -1.80 15.22 -23.20
N ALA A 318 -1.38 14.67 -24.33
CA ALA A 318 -1.07 13.26 -24.49
C ALA A 318 0.10 12.81 -23.59
N TYR A 319 1.14 13.63 -23.48
CA TYR A 319 2.25 13.38 -22.54
C TYR A 319 1.77 13.27 -21.09
N GLU A 320 1.00 14.28 -20.63
CA GLU A 320 0.48 14.32 -19.27
C GLU A 320 -0.42 13.10 -18.97
N GLU A 321 -1.30 12.74 -19.90
CA GLU A 321 -2.18 11.58 -19.78
C GLU A 321 -1.39 10.28 -19.71
N ALA A 322 -0.43 10.07 -20.61
CA ALA A 322 0.38 8.85 -20.67
C ALA A 322 1.24 8.60 -19.40
N ARG A 323 1.72 9.70 -18.78
CA ARG A 323 2.64 9.57 -17.63
C ARG A 323 1.96 9.59 -16.28
N ARG A 324 0.82 10.26 -16.15
CA ARG A 324 0.16 10.52 -14.86
C ARG A 324 -0.09 9.26 -14.05
N ASP A 325 -0.65 8.23 -14.67
CA ASP A 325 -1.00 6.99 -13.97
C ASP A 325 0.23 6.18 -13.55
N GLU A 326 1.25 6.14 -14.40
CA GLU A 326 2.48 5.41 -14.09
C GLU A 326 3.28 6.11 -12.99
N VAL A 327 3.47 7.41 -13.10
CA VAL A 327 4.10 8.23 -12.06
C VAL A 327 3.36 8.11 -10.74
N GLY A 328 2.03 8.20 -10.77
CA GLY A 328 1.19 8.03 -9.57
C GLY A 328 1.38 6.67 -8.90
N ARG A 329 1.48 5.59 -9.67
CA ARG A 329 1.76 4.24 -9.14
C ARG A 329 3.16 4.14 -8.52
N ILE A 330 4.18 4.72 -9.15
CA ILE A 330 5.55 4.71 -8.64
C ILE A 330 5.66 5.57 -7.37
N GLN A 331 5.08 6.78 -7.37
CA GLN A 331 5.01 7.63 -6.17
C GLN A 331 4.29 6.93 -5.02
N HIS A 332 3.16 6.26 -5.29
CA HIS A 332 2.46 5.47 -4.27
C HIS A 332 3.36 4.38 -3.67
N SER A 333 4.06 3.62 -4.52
CA SER A 333 4.97 2.56 -4.06
C SER A 333 6.17 3.11 -3.29
N ALA A 334 6.72 4.26 -3.73
CA ALA A 334 7.78 4.95 -3.02
C ALA A 334 7.32 5.44 -1.65
N ASN A 335 6.10 5.99 -1.54
CA ASN A 335 5.51 6.43 -0.28
C ASN A 335 5.24 5.26 0.67
N VAL A 336 4.75 4.13 0.17
CA VAL A 336 4.56 2.91 0.99
C VAL A 336 5.90 2.41 1.52
N SER A 337 6.96 2.42 0.68
CA SER A 337 8.33 2.07 1.09
C SER A 337 8.88 3.03 2.13
N LEU A 338 8.72 4.32 1.92
CA LEU A 338 9.13 5.39 2.82
C LEU A 338 8.50 5.27 4.22
N VAL A 339 7.18 5.04 4.28
CA VAL A 339 6.46 4.86 5.55
C VAL A 339 7.03 3.70 6.37
N TRP A 340 7.54 2.65 5.72
CA TRP A 340 8.22 1.55 6.40
C TRP A 340 9.49 2.05 7.13
N PHE A 341 10.33 2.85 6.48
CA PHE A 341 11.54 3.42 7.09
C PHE A 341 11.22 4.45 8.18
N GLU A 342 10.21 5.30 7.99
CA GLU A 342 9.75 6.24 9.01
C GLU A 342 9.29 5.52 10.30
N ASN A 343 8.84 4.28 10.17
CA ASN A 343 8.37 3.46 11.28
C ASN A 343 9.28 2.27 11.58
N VAL A 344 10.55 2.31 11.23
CA VAL A 344 11.48 1.18 11.37
C VAL A 344 11.55 0.63 12.80
N ARG A 345 11.34 1.45 13.82
CA ARG A 345 11.27 1.04 15.23
C ARG A 345 10.15 0.03 15.50
N ARG A 346 9.05 0.11 14.76
CA ARG A 346 7.92 -0.84 14.82
C ARG A 346 8.37 -2.26 14.53
N PHE A 347 9.33 -2.43 13.61
CA PHE A 347 9.84 -3.72 13.15
C PHE A 347 11.06 -4.22 13.94
N TRP A 348 11.60 -3.42 14.86
CA TRP A 348 12.86 -3.70 15.53
C TRP A 348 12.86 -4.95 16.41
N HIS A 349 11.70 -5.44 16.81
CA HIS A 349 11.56 -6.68 17.60
C HIS A 349 11.49 -7.95 16.74
N MET A 350 11.37 -7.83 15.42
CA MET A 350 11.28 -8.97 14.51
C MET A 350 12.55 -9.83 14.55
N SER A 351 12.42 -11.12 14.23
CA SER A 351 13.56 -11.95 13.91
C SER A 351 14.27 -11.46 12.64
N PRO A 352 15.56 -11.75 12.44
CA PRO A 352 16.27 -11.35 11.24
C PRO A 352 15.59 -11.79 9.94
N THR A 353 15.13 -13.04 9.86
CA THR A 353 14.43 -13.57 8.67
C THR A 353 13.13 -12.80 8.39
N GLN A 354 12.31 -12.54 9.42
CA GLN A 354 11.06 -11.81 9.23
C GLN A 354 11.31 -10.34 8.85
N PHE A 355 12.29 -9.71 9.48
CA PHE A 355 12.71 -8.35 9.17
C PHE A 355 13.16 -8.24 7.70
N HIS A 356 13.97 -9.20 7.23
CA HIS A 356 14.44 -9.28 5.85
C HIS A 356 13.28 -9.34 4.85
N VAL A 357 12.34 -10.27 5.04
CA VAL A 357 11.16 -10.38 4.16
C VAL A 357 10.27 -9.13 4.25
N SER A 358 10.07 -8.57 5.44
CA SER A 358 9.31 -7.33 5.62
C SER A 358 9.95 -6.17 4.85
N LEU A 359 11.27 -6.02 4.91
CA LEU A 359 12.03 -5.01 4.17
C LEU A 359 11.92 -5.22 2.66
N LEU A 360 12.15 -6.45 2.17
CA LEU A 360 12.11 -6.74 0.73
C LEU A 360 10.72 -6.50 0.12
N THR A 361 9.65 -6.78 0.87
CA THR A 361 8.26 -6.63 0.42
C THR A 361 7.61 -5.29 0.80
N ARG A 362 8.35 -4.34 1.37
CA ARG A 362 7.82 -3.09 1.96
C ARG A 362 7.04 -2.22 0.98
N SER A 363 7.48 -2.15 -0.28
CA SER A 363 6.82 -1.35 -1.32
C SER A 363 5.55 -1.98 -1.89
N LYS A 364 5.24 -3.23 -1.52
CA LYS A 364 4.17 -4.07 -2.08
C LYS A 364 4.31 -4.37 -3.60
N GLN A 365 5.41 -3.98 -4.22
CA GLN A 365 5.73 -4.36 -5.60
C GLN A 365 6.39 -5.73 -5.65
N ILE A 366 7.32 -5.99 -4.73
CA ILE A 366 7.89 -7.32 -4.52
C ILE A 366 6.94 -8.06 -3.58
N THR A 367 6.42 -9.19 -4.05
CA THR A 367 5.50 -10.07 -3.35
C THR A 367 6.19 -11.41 -3.05
N TYR A 368 5.52 -12.30 -2.33
CA TYR A 368 6.01 -13.65 -2.02
C TYR A 368 6.43 -14.40 -3.30
N GLU A 369 5.57 -14.44 -4.33
CA GLU A 369 5.86 -15.11 -5.59
C GLU A 369 6.90 -14.37 -6.43
N ASN A 370 6.84 -13.04 -6.48
CA ASN A 370 7.84 -12.26 -7.20
C ASN A 370 9.24 -12.46 -6.59
N LEU A 371 9.32 -12.55 -5.26
CA LEU A 371 10.58 -12.87 -4.58
C LEU A 371 11.02 -14.31 -4.85
N ARG A 372 10.09 -15.27 -4.86
CA ARG A 372 10.39 -16.67 -5.17
C ARG A 372 10.93 -16.87 -6.59
N LEU A 373 10.43 -16.08 -7.56
CA LEU A 373 10.95 -16.08 -8.93
C LEU A 373 12.37 -15.52 -9.04
N ARG A 374 12.75 -14.61 -8.13
CA ARG A 374 14.08 -14.02 -8.07
C ARG A 374 15.05 -14.89 -7.27
N ASP A 375 14.62 -15.31 -6.11
CA ASP A 375 15.42 -16.05 -5.13
C ASP A 375 14.53 -17.07 -4.39
N ALA A 376 14.45 -18.27 -4.95
CA ALA A 376 13.61 -19.33 -4.41
C ALA A 376 14.09 -19.81 -3.03
N GLU A 377 15.40 -19.76 -2.78
CA GLU A 377 15.97 -20.24 -1.51
C GLU A 377 15.61 -19.30 -0.34
N VAL A 378 15.70 -17.99 -0.54
CA VAL A 378 15.27 -17.01 0.47
C VAL A 378 13.80 -17.20 0.87
N VAL A 379 12.91 -17.45 -0.11
CA VAL A 379 11.50 -17.66 0.19
C VAL A 379 11.27 -18.98 0.89
N LYS A 380 12.00 -20.03 0.51
CA LYS A 380 11.94 -21.35 1.17
C LYS A 380 12.40 -21.24 2.64
N GLU A 381 13.58 -20.69 2.90
CA GLU A 381 14.10 -20.48 4.26
C GLU A 381 13.15 -19.62 5.12
N ALA A 382 12.59 -18.56 4.54
CA ALA A 382 11.63 -17.70 5.22
C ALA A 382 10.32 -18.44 5.55
N THR A 383 9.82 -19.26 4.61
CA THR A 383 8.61 -20.06 4.80
C THR A 383 8.80 -21.12 5.88
N GLU A 384 9.91 -21.86 5.85
CA GLU A 384 10.26 -22.84 6.87
C GLU A 384 10.43 -22.19 8.24
N TRP A 385 11.12 -21.05 8.30
CA TRP A 385 11.25 -20.29 9.54
C TRP A 385 9.87 -19.87 10.07
N TRP A 386 9.02 -19.31 9.21
CA TRP A 386 7.70 -18.82 9.58
C TRP A 386 6.81 -19.95 10.09
N ASN A 387 6.78 -21.09 9.41
CA ASN A 387 5.99 -22.26 9.81
C ASN A 387 6.47 -22.80 11.19
N ARG A 388 7.78 -22.87 11.42
CA ARG A 388 8.33 -23.26 12.75
C ARG A 388 7.95 -22.26 13.84
N ASP A 389 8.01 -20.96 13.58
CA ASP A 389 7.58 -19.92 14.53
C ASP A 389 6.08 -20.04 14.85
N GLN A 390 5.24 -20.27 13.83
CA GLN A 390 3.80 -20.48 14.05
C GLN A 390 3.52 -21.76 14.84
N ALA A 391 4.17 -22.87 14.54
CA ALA A 391 4.02 -24.12 15.29
C ALA A 391 4.37 -23.94 16.76
N LYS A 392 5.48 -23.23 17.05
CA LYS A 392 5.88 -22.86 18.41
C LYS A 392 4.83 -22.03 19.13
N ARG A 393 4.28 -21.00 18.47
CA ARG A 393 3.24 -20.12 19.04
C ARG A 393 1.95 -20.88 19.34
N LEU A 394 1.62 -21.88 18.53
CA LEU A 394 0.43 -22.71 18.70
C LEU A 394 0.62 -23.84 19.74
N GLY A 395 1.84 -24.03 20.23
CA GLY A 395 2.18 -25.16 21.13
C GLY A 395 2.06 -26.53 20.44
N ILE A 396 2.17 -26.56 19.11
CA ILE A 396 2.18 -27.80 18.33
C ILE A 396 3.64 -28.28 18.34
N ALA A 397 3.94 -29.25 19.19
CA ALA A 397 5.24 -29.93 19.16
C ALA A 397 5.41 -30.61 17.81
N ASP A 398 6.61 -30.51 17.25
CA ASP A 398 7.11 -31.08 15.99
C ASP A 398 6.02 -31.83 15.22
N THR A 399 5.36 -31.11 14.35
CA THR A 399 4.08 -31.49 13.80
C THR A 399 4.31 -32.78 13.02
N GLY A 400 3.91 -33.93 13.48
CA GLY A 400 3.97 -35.17 12.70
C GLY A 400 3.27 -35.08 11.31
N ARG A 401 3.21 -33.89 10.74
CA ARG A 401 2.71 -33.50 9.44
C ARG A 401 3.82 -32.79 8.68
N PRO A 402 4.72 -33.52 8.00
CA PRO A 402 5.82 -32.94 7.22
C PRO A 402 5.34 -31.95 6.14
N GLU A 403 4.09 -32.09 5.67
CA GLU A 403 3.50 -31.20 4.66
C GLU A 403 3.35 -29.75 5.10
N TRP A 404 3.45 -29.44 6.40
CA TRP A 404 3.35 -28.06 6.87
C TRP A 404 4.69 -27.31 6.89
N VAL A 405 5.81 -28.00 6.88
CA VAL A 405 7.14 -27.35 6.95
C VAL A 405 7.37 -26.46 5.76
N ASP A 406 6.96 -26.91 4.56
CA ASP A 406 7.11 -26.19 3.29
C ASP A 406 5.78 -25.56 2.80
N ALA A 407 4.71 -25.64 3.60
CA ALA A 407 3.40 -25.09 3.20
C ALA A 407 3.47 -23.57 3.05
N PRO A 408 2.88 -22.99 1.97
CA PRO A 408 2.71 -21.55 1.90
C PRO A 408 1.97 -21.00 3.14
N PRO A 409 2.35 -19.83 3.64
CA PRO A 409 1.83 -19.27 4.90
C PRO A 409 0.30 -19.28 5.04
N MET A 410 -0.41 -19.10 3.93
CA MET A 410 -1.88 -19.09 3.92
C MET A 410 -2.52 -20.40 4.38
N PHE A 411 -1.83 -21.53 4.25
CA PHE A 411 -2.34 -22.86 4.63
C PHE A 411 -1.94 -23.29 6.04
N ALA A 412 -1.17 -22.47 6.75
CA ALA A 412 -0.85 -22.78 8.14
C ALA A 412 -2.08 -22.58 9.04
N PRO A 413 -2.27 -23.47 10.04
CA PRO A 413 -3.38 -23.32 10.97
C PRO A 413 -3.23 -22.05 11.83
N PHE A 414 -4.37 -21.66 12.43
CA PHE A 414 -4.39 -20.57 13.39
C PHE A 414 -5.31 -20.91 14.56
N ARG A 415 -5.05 -20.33 15.73
CA ARG A 415 -5.86 -20.58 16.91
C ARG A 415 -6.23 -19.27 17.59
N LEU A 416 -7.50 -19.12 17.87
CA LEU A 416 -8.06 -18.08 18.74
C LEU A 416 -8.82 -18.77 19.89
N ARG A 417 -8.34 -18.61 21.11
CA ARG A 417 -8.85 -19.35 22.28
C ARG A 417 -8.89 -20.87 22.02
N GLU A 418 -10.08 -21.50 22.03
CA GLU A 418 -10.23 -22.92 21.73
C GLU A 418 -10.60 -23.22 20.27
N MET A 419 -10.89 -22.18 19.47
CA MET A 419 -11.21 -22.32 18.06
C MET A 419 -9.94 -22.51 17.22
N TRP A 420 -9.88 -23.59 16.45
CA TRP A 420 -8.83 -23.88 15.49
C TRP A 420 -9.31 -23.60 14.08
N LEU A 421 -8.53 -22.85 13.31
CA LEU A 421 -8.72 -22.62 11.89
C LEU A 421 -7.76 -23.51 11.10
N PRO A 422 -8.24 -24.21 10.04
CA PRO A 422 -7.39 -25.08 9.24
C PRO A 422 -6.41 -24.29 8.35
N ASN A 423 -6.69 -23.03 8.07
CA ASN A 423 -5.86 -22.12 7.28
C ASN A 423 -6.20 -20.66 7.64
N ARG A 424 -5.50 -19.71 7.01
CA ARG A 424 -5.56 -18.27 7.33
C ARG A 424 -6.39 -17.45 6.35
N VAL A 425 -7.09 -18.09 5.45
CA VAL A 425 -7.97 -17.43 4.47
C VAL A 425 -9.36 -17.28 5.05
N VAL A 426 -9.87 -16.04 5.02
CA VAL A 426 -11.16 -15.69 5.60
C VAL A 426 -12.08 -15.15 4.51
N VAL A 427 -13.33 -15.57 4.52
CA VAL A 427 -14.41 -14.93 3.74
C VAL A 427 -14.87 -13.71 4.51
N SER A 428 -14.61 -12.51 3.96
CA SER A 428 -15.01 -11.24 4.58
C SER A 428 -16.53 -11.13 4.68
N PRO A 429 -17.11 -10.50 5.71
CA PRO A 429 -18.53 -10.21 5.75
C PRO A 429 -18.95 -9.30 4.59
N MET A 430 -19.94 -9.71 3.83
CA MET A 430 -20.41 -9.04 2.61
C MET A 430 -21.92 -9.03 2.58
N ALA A 431 -22.53 -7.85 2.71
CA ALA A 431 -23.98 -7.69 2.69
C ALA A 431 -24.59 -8.24 1.40
N GLN A 432 -25.58 -9.13 1.53
CA GLN A 432 -26.27 -9.76 0.42
C GLN A 432 -27.63 -9.10 0.14
N TYR A 433 -28.20 -8.40 1.14
CA TYR A 433 -29.50 -7.73 1.05
C TYR A 433 -30.60 -8.62 0.47
N SER A 434 -30.60 -9.91 0.81
CA SER A 434 -31.49 -10.93 0.26
C SER A 434 -32.40 -11.57 1.31
N ALA A 435 -32.41 -11.05 2.54
CA ALA A 435 -33.29 -11.49 3.62
C ALA A 435 -34.69 -10.87 3.48
N THR A 436 -35.68 -11.55 4.01
CA THR A 436 -37.04 -11.04 4.17
C THR A 436 -37.33 -10.91 5.65
N ASP A 437 -37.65 -9.70 6.12
CA ASP A 437 -37.86 -9.39 7.54
C ASP A 437 -36.75 -9.94 8.47
N GLY A 438 -35.51 -9.82 7.99
CA GLY A 438 -34.34 -10.29 8.72
C GLY A 438 -34.07 -11.78 8.64
N LEU A 439 -34.96 -12.59 8.01
CA LEU A 439 -34.80 -14.04 7.92
C LEU A 439 -33.80 -14.41 6.80
N PRO A 440 -32.69 -15.08 7.12
CA PRO A 440 -31.83 -15.69 6.11
C PRO A 440 -32.57 -16.84 5.43
N ASN A 441 -32.25 -17.05 4.15
CA ASN A 441 -32.93 -18.03 3.29
C ASN A 441 -31.93 -18.91 2.52
N ASP A 442 -32.36 -19.64 1.49
CA ASP A 442 -31.50 -20.52 0.70
C ASP A 442 -30.40 -19.76 -0.06
N TRP A 443 -30.57 -18.48 -0.39
CA TRP A 443 -29.49 -17.64 -0.93
C TRP A 443 -28.28 -17.63 0.03
N HIS A 444 -28.55 -17.40 1.30
CA HIS A 444 -27.51 -17.31 2.35
C HIS A 444 -26.85 -18.69 2.57
N LEU A 445 -27.63 -19.78 2.56
CA LEU A 445 -27.10 -21.14 2.66
C LEU A 445 -26.13 -21.45 1.51
N VAL A 446 -26.52 -21.14 0.27
CA VAL A 446 -25.66 -21.35 -0.91
C VAL A 446 -24.44 -20.42 -0.86
N HIS A 447 -24.64 -19.15 -0.47
CA HIS A 447 -23.57 -18.16 -0.41
C HIS A 447 -22.48 -18.55 0.59
N TYR A 448 -22.83 -18.86 1.83
CA TYR A 448 -21.83 -19.21 2.87
C TYR A 448 -21.35 -20.66 2.70
N GLY A 449 -22.26 -21.58 2.39
CA GLY A 449 -21.93 -22.98 2.20
C GLY A 449 -20.94 -23.23 1.06
N SER A 450 -21.10 -22.56 -0.09
CA SER A 450 -20.17 -22.73 -1.21
C SER A 450 -18.76 -22.27 -0.88
N ARG A 451 -18.59 -21.20 -0.11
CA ARG A 451 -17.28 -20.67 0.29
C ARG A 451 -16.62 -21.51 1.37
N ALA A 452 -17.40 -22.09 2.28
CA ALA A 452 -16.92 -23.07 3.23
C ALA A 452 -16.44 -24.35 2.51
N LEU A 453 -17.23 -24.87 1.56
CA LEU A 453 -16.82 -25.98 0.68
C LEU A 453 -15.59 -25.63 -0.17
N GLY A 454 -15.41 -24.34 -0.49
CA GLY A 454 -14.26 -23.80 -1.21
C GLY A 454 -12.97 -23.76 -0.41
N GLY A 455 -12.95 -24.22 0.84
CA GLY A 455 -11.76 -24.42 1.66
C GLY A 455 -11.32 -23.21 2.48
N ALA A 456 -12.11 -22.14 2.57
CA ALA A 456 -11.80 -21.03 3.47
C ALA A 456 -11.74 -21.51 4.93
N GLY A 457 -10.77 -21.01 5.71
CA GLY A 457 -10.62 -21.41 7.12
C GLY A 457 -11.70 -20.84 8.03
N LEU A 458 -12.19 -19.63 7.70
CA LEU A 458 -13.24 -18.94 8.45
C LEU A 458 -14.20 -18.24 7.47
N VAL A 459 -15.48 -18.40 7.68
CA VAL A 459 -16.54 -17.74 6.90
C VAL A 459 -17.28 -16.77 7.80
N PHE A 460 -17.26 -15.48 7.46
CA PHE A 460 -18.12 -14.49 8.11
C PHE A 460 -19.47 -14.43 7.40
N VAL A 461 -20.53 -14.40 8.19
CA VAL A 461 -21.83 -13.97 7.67
C VAL A 461 -21.85 -12.45 7.57
N GLU A 462 -22.70 -11.90 6.72
CA GLU A 462 -22.87 -10.45 6.57
C GLU A 462 -23.25 -9.77 7.89
N MET A 463 -23.08 -8.44 7.95
CA MET A 463 -23.54 -7.68 9.12
C MET A 463 -25.01 -7.98 9.39
N THR A 464 -25.26 -8.69 10.47
CA THR A 464 -26.57 -9.13 10.92
C THR A 464 -27.08 -8.19 12.02
N CYS A 465 -28.25 -7.65 11.83
CA CYS A 465 -28.76 -6.54 12.63
C CYS A 465 -29.34 -7.03 13.95
N VAL A 466 -29.04 -6.30 15.04
CA VAL A 466 -29.47 -6.65 16.40
C VAL A 466 -30.91 -6.23 16.69
N SER A 467 -31.51 -5.38 15.85
CA SER A 467 -32.90 -4.92 15.93
C SER A 467 -33.46 -4.61 14.53
N PRO A 468 -34.78 -4.52 14.34
CA PRO A 468 -35.36 -4.10 13.07
C PRO A 468 -34.87 -2.71 12.59
N GLU A 469 -34.73 -1.77 13.50
CA GLU A 469 -34.25 -0.41 13.23
C GLU A 469 -32.75 -0.36 12.98
N GLY A 470 -32.02 -1.39 13.41
CA GLY A 470 -30.58 -1.54 13.16
C GLY A 470 -30.21 -1.90 11.74
N ARG A 471 -31.17 -2.16 10.84
CA ARG A 471 -30.93 -2.56 9.45
C ARG A 471 -30.37 -1.41 8.60
N ILE A 472 -29.49 -1.77 7.65
CA ILE A 472 -29.04 -0.85 6.60
C ILE A 472 -30.17 -0.69 5.59
N THR A 473 -30.67 -1.81 5.05
CA THR A 473 -31.76 -1.89 4.06
C THR A 473 -32.81 -2.90 4.52
N PRO A 474 -34.00 -2.91 3.92
CA PRO A 474 -35.02 -3.94 4.21
C PRO A 474 -34.56 -5.37 4.01
N GLY A 475 -33.55 -5.58 3.11
CA GLY A 475 -32.99 -6.89 2.78
C GLY A 475 -31.88 -7.39 3.72
N CYS A 476 -31.55 -6.67 4.79
CA CYS A 476 -30.55 -7.11 5.78
C CYS A 476 -31.02 -8.33 6.57
N THR A 477 -30.09 -9.22 6.92
CA THR A 477 -30.32 -10.27 7.92
C THR A 477 -30.45 -9.68 9.31
N GLY A 478 -31.18 -10.36 10.19
CA GLY A 478 -31.40 -9.97 11.58
C GLY A 478 -31.18 -11.12 12.54
N LEU A 479 -30.97 -10.78 13.82
CA LEU A 479 -30.86 -11.75 14.91
C LEU A 479 -31.58 -11.28 16.20
N TRP A 480 -32.73 -10.63 16.03
CA TRP A 480 -33.56 -10.10 17.12
C TRP A 480 -34.64 -11.04 17.59
N ASN A 481 -34.90 -12.17 16.92
CA ASN A 481 -35.87 -13.19 17.34
C ASN A 481 -35.30 -14.62 17.15
N ASP A 482 -36.01 -15.62 17.69
CA ASP A 482 -35.53 -17.00 17.71
C ASP A 482 -35.76 -17.73 16.36
N GLU A 483 -36.70 -17.27 15.52
CA GLU A 483 -36.93 -17.79 14.18
C GLU A 483 -35.70 -17.51 13.29
N GLN A 484 -35.15 -16.30 13.37
CA GLN A 484 -33.92 -15.92 12.66
C GLN A 484 -32.72 -16.76 13.15
N ALA A 485 -32.60 -17.00 14.45
CA ALA A 485 -31.56 -17.85 15.02
C ALA A 485 -31.66 -19.28 14.50
N GLN A 486 -32.87 -19.85 14.41
CA GLN A 486 -33.08 -21.19 13.86
C GLN A 486 -32.74 -21.27 12.37
N ALA A 487 -33.03 -20.23 11.58
CA ALA A 487 -32.67 -20.17 10.18
C ALA A 487 -31.14 -20.11 9.99
N PHE A 488 -30.40 -19.38 10.84
CA PHE A 488 -28.96 -19.41 10.85
C PHE A 488 -28.38 -20.75 11.31
N ALA A 489 -28.98 -21.43 12.29
CA ALA A 489 -28.51 -22.72 12.77
C ALA A 489 -28.42 -23.74 11.60
N ARG A 490 -29.40 -23.76 10.69
CA ARG A 490 -29.35 -24.58 9.48
C ARG A 490 -28.11 -24.33 8.63
N ILE A 491 -27.67 -23.08 8.54
CA ILE A 491 -26.47 -22.71 7.77
C ILE A 491 -25.21 -23.20 8.50
N VAL A 492 -25.15 -22.95 9.81
CA VAL A 492 -24.05 -23.40 10.67
C VAL A 492 -23.88 -24.92 10.63
N ASP A 493 -25.00 -25.65 10.80
CA ASP A 493 -25.02 -27.12 10.73
C ASP A 493 -24.48 -27.63 9.39
N PHE A 494 -24.88 -26.99 8.28
CA PHE A 494 -24.37 -27.36 6.96
C PHE A 494 -22.85 -27.19 6.87
N VAL A 495 -22.33 -26.05 7.34
CA VAL A 495 -20.88 -25.76 7.32
C VAL A 495 -20.11 -26.78 8.16
N HIS A 496 -20.55 -27.04 9.39
CA HIS A 496 -19.87 -27.97 10.31
C HIS A 496 -19.95 -29.42 9.84
N ALA A 497 -21.08 -29.83 9.24
CA ALA A 497 -21.26 -31.20 8.79
C ALA A 497 -20.43 -31.53 7.53
N ASN A 498 -20.11 -30.55 6.69
CA ASN A 498 -19.55 -30.79 5.36
C ASN A 498 -18.15 -30.24 5.16
N THR A 499 -17.62 -29.45 6.10
CA THR A 499 -16.33 -28.74 5.94
C THR A 499 -15.55 -28.66 7.26
N GLU A 500 -14.26 -28.32 7.17
CA GLU A 500 -13.44 -27.97 8.34
C GLU A 500 -13.50 -26.45 8.68
N ALA A 501 -14.20 -25.66 7.86
CA ALA A 501 -14.33 -24.22 8.05
C ALA A 501 -15.03 -23.89 9.37
N LYS A 502 -14.62 -22.79 9.98
CA LYS A 502 -15.34 -22.15 11.08
C LYS A 502 -16.22 -21.03 10.55
N ILE A 503 -17.28 -20.72 11.30
CA ILE A 503 -18.25 -19.70 10.91
C ILE A 503 -18.41 -18.64 12.00
N CYS A 504 -18.33 -17.35 11.60
CA CYS A 504 -18.42 -16.19 12.48
C CYS A 504 -19.68 -15.38 12.20
N MET A 505 -20.41 -15.04 13.26
CA MET A 505 -21.52 -14.09 13.22
C MET A 505 -20.96 -12.68 13.37
N GLN A 506 -21.18 -11.79 12.39
CA GLN A 506 -20.94 -10.36 12.56
C GLN A 506 -22.25 -9.66 12.92
N ILE A 507 -22.35 -9.10 14.12
CA ILE A 507 -23.53 -8.35 14.57
C ILE A 507 -23.26 -6.84 14.54
N GLY A 508 -24.32 -6.07 14.21
CA GLY A 508 -24.18 -4.62 14.09
C GLY A 508 -25.52 -3.88 14.12
N HIS A 509 -25.41 -2.55 14.11
CA HIS A 509 -26.51 -1.61 14.01
C HIS A 509 -26.11 -0.50 13.05
N ALA A 510 -26.90 -0.24 12.02
CA ALA A 510 -26.54 0.69 10.94
C ALA A 510 -26.42 2.16 11.39
N GLY A 511 -27.09 2.54 12.49
CA GLY A 511 -27.02 3.92 12.95
C GLY A 511 -27.56 4.91 11.91
N ARG A 512 -26.84 6.00 11.69
CA ARG A 512 -27.20 7.06 10.74
C ARG A 512 -27.18 6.63 9.27
N LYS A 513 -26.63 5.46 8.96
CA LYS A 513 -26.58 4.86 7.61
C LYS A 513 -27.65 3.80 7.38
N GLY A 514 -28.63 3.72 8.27
CA GLY A 514 -29.78 2.82 8.14
C GLY A 514 -30.89 3.38 7.27
N SER A 515 -31.94 2.55 7.06
CA SER A 515 -33.14 2.92 6.32
C SER A 515 -32.84 3.41 4.91
N THR A 516 -32.01 2.64 4.18
CA THR A 516 -31.55 2.99 2.84
C THR A 516 -32.00 1.98 1.79
N GLN A 517 -31.90 2.37 0.53
CA GLN A 517 -32.09 1.49 -0.62
C GLN A 517 -30.96 0.45 -0.69
N VAL A 518 -31.20 -0.66 -1.38
CA VAL A 518 -30.19 -1.71 -1.59
C VAL A 518 -29.05 -1.21 -2.48
N GLY A 519 -27.85 -1.79 -2.29
CA GLY A 519 -26.62 -1.29 -2.90
C GLY A 519 -26.57 -1.26 -4.44
N TRP A 520 -27.38 -2.07 -5.11
CA TRP A 520 -27.51 -2.10 -6.59
C TRP A 520 -28.61 -1.18 -7.15
N GLU A 521 -29.35 -0.47 -6.28
CA GLU A 521 -30.25 0.61 -6.68
C GLU A 521 -29.55 1.95 -6.46
N GLN A 522 -29.73 2.55 -5.31
CA GLN A 522 -29.10 3.80 -4.94
C GLN A 522 -28.52 3.70 -3.50
N ALA A 523 -27.30 3.15 -3.43
CA ALA A 523 -26.63 2.90 -2.16
C ALA A 523 -26.56 4.16 -1.28
N ASP A 524 -26.77 3.97 0.03
CA ASP A 524 -26.73 5.02 1.06
C ASP A 524 -27.81 6.13 0.93
N TRP A 525 -28.76 6.02 -0.04
CA TRP A 525 -29.91 6.92 -0.16
C TRP A 525 -31.12 6.40 0.61
N PRO A 526 -31.96 7.29 1.18
CA PRO A 526 -33.17 6.88 1.89
C PRO A 526 -34.07 5.97 1.04
N ILE A 527 -34.84 5.12 1.72
CA ILE A 527 -35.85 4.28 1.06
C ILE A 527 -36.83 5.15 0.28
N ASP A 528 -37.09 4.78 -0.97
CA ASP A 528 -38.12 5.42 -1.80
C ASP A 528 -39.53 4.94 -1.39
N GLU A 529 -40.19 5.75 -0.56
CA GLU A 529 -41.53 5.40 -0.03
C GLU A 529 -42.61 5.30 -1.11
N SER A 530 -42.39 5.85 -2.32
CA SER A 530 -43.28 5.71 -3.47
C SER A 530 -43.42 4.24 -3.92
N ARG A 531 -42.46 3.39 -3.55
CA ARG A 531 -42.45 1.96 -3.83
C ARG A 531 -43.15 1.10 -2.75
N GLY A 532 -43.87 1.72 -1.80
CA GLY A 532 -44.64 1.02 -0.76
C GLY A 532 -43.83 0.55 0.46
N GLN A 533 -42.56 0.85 0.54
CA GLN A 533 -41.73 0.67 1.74
C GLN A 533 -41.71 1.98 2.55
N ARG A 534 -41.40 1.89 3.84
CA ARG A 534 -41.32 3.06 4.72
C ARG A 534 -39.92 3.17 5.36
N ASN A 535 -39.50 4.42 5.49
CA ASN A 535 -38.33 4.75 6.28
C ASN A 535 -38.64 4.53 7.78
N TRP A 536 -37.64 4.09 8.53
CA TRP A 536 -37.70 3.96 9.99
C TRP A 536 -36.78 4.98 10.66
N PRO A 537 -37.04 5.35 11.93
CA PRO A 537 -36.24 6.31 12.68
C PRO A 537 -34.78 5.83 12.84
N LEU A 538 -33.83 6.75 12.75
CA LEU A 538 -32.43 6.47 12.90
C LEU A 538 -31.90 6.98 14.25
N LEU A 539 -30.88 6.29 14.79
CA LEU A 539 -30.15 6.63 16.00
C LEU A 539 -28.69 6.90 15.70
N SER A 540 -28.09 7.86 16.38
CA SER A 540 -26.67 8.21 16.23
C SER A 540 -26.16 8.92 17.49
N PRO A 541 -24.82 9.00 17.72
CA PRO A 541 -24.30 9.83 18.81
C PRO A 541 -24.66 11.31 18.67
N SER A 542 -24.86 11.79 17.45
CA SER A 542 -25.21 13.20 17.18
C SER A 542 -26.18 13.28 15.98
N PRO A 543 -27.04 14.32 15.91
CA PRO A 543 -28.05 14.46 14.85
C PRO A 543 -27.42 14.93 13.52
N LEU A 544 -26.48 14.16 12.98
CA LEU A 544 -25.76 14.44 11.74
C LEU A 544 -26.19 13.43 10.68
N PRO A 545 -26.84 13.84 9.57
CA PRO A 545 -27.21 12.94 8.48
C PRO A 545 -25.94 12.40 7.78
N TYR A 546 -26.06 11.29 7.05
CA TYR A 546 -24.94 10.77 6.26
C TYR A 546 -24.67 11.64 5.02
N HIS A 547 -25.70 11.94 4.22
CA HIS A 547 -25.66 12.91 3.13
C HIS A 547 -26.48 14.14 3.51
N ASP A 548 -25.87 15.31 3.58
CA ASP A 548 -26.54 16.56 3.90
C ASP A 548 -27.67 16.86 2.90
N GLY A 549 -28.87 17.17 3.43
CA GLY A 549 -30.05 17.48 2.63
C GLY A 549 -30.70 16.29 1.91
N VAL A 550 -30.16 15.08 2.08
CA VAL A 550 -30.67 13.86 1.44
C VAL A 550 -31.03 12.79 2.47
N SER A 551 -30.07 12.38 3.30
CA SER A 551 -30.31 11.35 4.32
C SER A 551 -31.19 11.86 5.46
N GLN A 552 -31.94 10.96 6.09
CA GLN A 552 -32.68 11.29 7.30
C GLN A 552 -31.71 11.80 8.39
N VAL A 553 -32.16 12.80 9.16
CA VAL A 553 -31.42 13.27 10.34
C VAL A 553 -31.68 12.28 11.48
N PRO A 554 -30.65 11.59 11.99
CA PRO A 554 -30.83 10.66 13.10
C PRO A 554 -31.12 11.41 14.39
N ARG A 555 -31.85 10.78 15.28
CA ARG A 555 -32.02 11.27 16.66
C ARG A 555 -30.77 10.96 17.48
N GLU A 556 -30.33 11.93 18.28
CA GLU A 556 -29.26 11.71 19.25
C GLU A 556 -29.70 10.70 20.31
N MET A 557 -28.83 9.72 20.60
CA MET A 557 -29.15 8.67 21.58
C MET A 557 -29.14 9.22 23.00
N SER A 558 -30.18 8.91 23.75
CA SER A 558 -30.23 9.04 25.22
C SER A 558 -29.45 7.89 25.89
N ARG A 559 -29.30 7.93 27.20
CA ARG A 559 -28.75 6.79 27.96
C ARG A 559 -29.65 5.56 27.86
N ASP A 560 -30.98 5.74 27.93
CA ASP A 560 -31.95 4.65 27.78
C ASP A 560 -31.82 3.95 26.40
N ASP A 561 -31.63 4.72 25.31
CA ASP A 561 -31.37 4.16 23.98
C ASP A 561 -30.07 3.35 23.95
N MET A 562 -29.03 3.82 24.66
CA MET A 562 -27.76 3.10 24.77
C MET A 562 -27.92 1.78 25.54
N ASP A 563 -28.67 1.79 26.66
CA ASP A 563 -28.96 0.62 27.48
C ASP A 563 -29.79 -0.41 26.71
N GLU A 564 -30.79 0.03 25.96
CA GLU A 564 -31.59 -0.82 25.09
C GLU A 564 -30.70 -1.44 23.98
N THR A 565 -29.84 -0.63 23.34
CA THR A 565 -28.93 -1.11 22.31
C THR A 565 -27.97 -2.17 22.88
N ILE A 566 -27.41 -1.96 24.06
CA ILE A 566 -26.57 -2.96 24.74
C ILE A 566 -27.34 -4.28 24.91
N ALA A 567 -28.60 -4.20 25.41
CA ALA A 567 -29.45 -5.38 25.60
C ALA A 567 -29.71 -6.11 24.26
N GLN A 568 -29.93 -5.37 23.18
CA GLN A 568 -30.15 -5.92 21.83
C GLN A 568 -28.91 -6.67 21.33
N PHE A 569 -27.67 -6.09 21.48
CA PHE A 569 -26.44 -6.77 21.16
C PHE A 569 -26.20 -8.03 21.98
N CYS A 570 -26.45 -8.00 23.28
CA CYS A 570 -26.37 -9.17 24.16
C CYS A 570 -27.36 -10.27 23.74
N SER A 571 -28.60 -9.90 23.44
CA SER A 571 -29.64 -10.82 22.99
C SER A 571 -29.26 -11.49 21.65
N ALA A 572 -28.71 -10.74 20.70
CA ALA A 572 -28.20 -11.28 19.43
C ALA A 572 -27.03 -12.23 19.66
N ALA A 573 -26.07 -11.89 20.53
CA ALA A 573 -24.94 -12.75 20.87
C ALA A 573 -25.39 -14.10 21.48
N ILE A 574 -26.36 -14.10 22.39
CA ILE A 574 -26.92 -15.33 22.97
C ILE A 574 -27.57 -16.20 21.88
N ARG A 575 -28.27 -15.59 20.93
CA ARG A 575 -28.85 -16.31 19.78
C ARG A 575 -27.84 -16.87 18.84
N ALA A 576 -26.74 -16.11 18.57
CA ALA A 576 -25.63 -16.59 17.77
C ALA A 576 -24.96 -17.83 18.41
N ASP A 577 -24.77 -17.84 19.73
CA ASP A 577 -24.24 -19.01 20.42
C ASP A 577 -25.18 -20.22 20.32
N ARG A 578 -26.48 -20.03 20.53
CA ARG A 578 -27.49 -21.08 20.35
C ARG A 578 -27.58 -21.62 18.92
N ALA A 579 -27.36 -20.74 17.94
CA ALA A 579 -27.32 -21.15 16.53
C ALA A 579 -26.01 -21.92 16.17
N GLY A 580 -25.05 -22.03 17.10
CA GLY A 580 -23.84 -22.83 16.95
C GLY A 580 -22.62 -22.10 16.35
N PHE A 581 -22.66 -20.78 16.19
CA PHE A 581 -21.52 -20.03 15.67
C PHE A 581 -20.26 -20.24 16.50
N ASP A 582 -19.10 -20.35 15.81
CA ASP A 582 -17.79 -20.57 16.43
C ASP A 582 -17.18 -19.27 16.97
N MET A 583 -17.50 -18.12 16.36
CA MET A 583 -16.92 -16.81 16.64
C MET A 583 -17.97 -15.72 16.51
N LEU A 584 -17.78 -14.63 17.24
CA LEU A 584 -18.60 -13.42 17.15
C LEU A 584 -17.74 -12.20 16.82
N GLU A 585 -18.26 -11.31 15.97
CA GLU A 585 -17.64 -10.02 15.68
C GLU A 585 -18.62 -8.89 15.90
N LEU A 586 -18.18 -7.80 16.56
CA LEU A 586 -18.93 -6.55 16.62
C LEU A 586 -18.49 -5.62 15.47
N HIS A 587 -19.46 -5.14 14.72
CA HIS A 587 -19.19 -4.19 13.64
C HIS A 587 -19.05 -2.78 14.20
N MET A 588 -17.77 -2.33 14.33
CA MET A 588 -17.40 -0.99 14.82
C MET A 588 -16.70 -0.16 13.72
N ALA A 589 -17.10 -0.36 12.45
CA ALA A 589 -16.49 0.27 11.27
C ALA A 589 -17.54 0.93 10.37
N HIS A 590 -17.07 1.57 9.29
CA HIS A 590 -17.83 2.01 8.12
C HIS A 590 -18.93 3.05 8.40
N GLY A 591 -18.79 3.80 9.50
CA GLY A 591 -19.76 4.83 9.87
C GLY A 591 -21.08 4.30 10.43
N TYR A 592 -21.18 3.00 10.76
CA TYR A 592 -22.31 2.43 11.46
C TYR A 592 -22.34 2.87 12.94
N LEU A 593 -23.32 2.45 13.70
CA LEU A 593 -23.61 3.04 15.03
C LEU A 593 -22.38 3.13 15.93
N LEU A 594 -21.70 2.01 16.19
CA LEU A 594 -20.54 1.99 17.09
C LEU A 594 -19.35 2.77 16.52
N ALA A 595 -19.13 2.71 15.20
CA ALA A 595 -18.13 3.52 14.51
C ALA A 595 -18.44 5.02 14.61
N SER A 596 -19.71 5.40 14.56
CA SER A 596 -20.14 6.79 14.69
C SER A 596 -19.81 7.38 16.05
N PHE A 597 -19.79 6.57 17.12
CA PHE A 597 -19.31 6.99 18.43
C PHE A 597 -17.79 7.18 18.45
N LEU A 598 -17.03 6.31 17.79
CA LEU A 598 -15.56 6.35 17.78
C LEU A 598 -15.01 7.57 17.03
N SER A 599 -15.62 7.92 15.90
CA SER A 599 -15.11 8.98 15.03
C SER A 599 -15.46 10.39 15.56
N PRO A 600 -14.47 11.30 15.64
CA PRO A 600 -14.69 12.68 16.07
C PRO A 600 -15.50 13.52 15.06
N ILE A 601 -15.59 13.10 13.80
CA ILE A 601 -16.36 13.83 12.79
C ILE A 601 -17.87 13.53 12.88
N THR A 602 -18.25 12.39 13.45
CA THR A 602 -19.65 11.97 13.61
C THR A 602 -20.16 12.10 15.05
N ASN A 603 -19.27 12.12 16.03
CA ASN A 603 -19.59 12.26 17.44
C ASN A 603 -19.28 13.68 17.95
N ARG A 604 -20.30 14.54 18.01
CA ARG A 604 -20.23 15.92 18.46
C ARG A 604 -20.76 16.11 19.90
N ARG A 605 -20.94 15.01 20.64
CA ARG A 605 -21.43 15.06 22.03
C ARG A 605 -20.46 15.81 22.95
N SER A 606 -21.00 16.52 23.92
CA SER A 606 -20.24 17.23 24.94
C SER A 606 -20.28 16.54 26.32
N ASP A 607 -20.98 15.42 26.43
CA ASP A 607 -21.16 14.64 27.67
C ASP A 607 -20.02 13.61 27.90
N ALA A 608 -20.33 12.56 28.67
CA ALA A 608 -19.39 11.50 29.00
C ALA A 608 -19.04 10.57 27.80
N TYR A 609 -19.74 10.69 26.67
CA TYR A 609 -19.61 9.84 25.48
C TYR A 609 -19.05 10.57 24.26
N GLY A 610 -18.62 11.84 24.38
CA GLY A 610 -18.07 12.65 23.30
C GLY A 610 -16.82 13.43 23.68
N GLY A 611 -16.14 14.04 22.68
CA GLY A 611 -14.90 14.79 22.85
C GLY A 611 -13.64 13.93 22.75
N SER A 612 -12.94 13.64 23.84
CA SER A 612 -11.69 12.86 23.80
C SER A 612 -11.92 11.42 23.33
N LEU A 613 -10.89 10.77 22.77
CA LEU A 613 -10.96 9.37 22.31
C LEU A 613 -11.47 8.45 23.43
N ALA A 614 -11.00 8.60 24.66
CA ALA A 614 -11.45 7.80 25.80
C ALA A 614 -12.96 7.92 26.06
N LYS A 615 -13.54 9.12 25.88
CA LYS A 615 -14.98 9.33 26.02
C LYS A 615 -15.77 8.77 24.83
N ARG A 616 -15.27 8.96 23.59
CA ARG A 616 -15.89 8.41 22.39
C ARG A 616 -15.89 6.87 22.38
N LEU A 617 -14.86 6.26 22.96
CA LEU A 617 -14.72 4.81 23.08
C LEU A 617 -15.63 4.20 24.14
N ARG A 618 -16.14 4.97 25.10
CA ARG A 618 -16.89 4.47 26.28
C ARG A 618 -18.08 3.61 25.88
N PHE A 619 -18.99 4.09 25.04
CA PHE A 619 -20.17 3.32 24.66
C PHE A 619 -19.82 2.06 23.82
N PRO A 620 -18.97 2.13 22.79
CA PRO A 620 -18.50 0.91 22.10
C PRO A 620 -17.87 -0.12 23.05
N LEU A 621 -17.16 0.32 24.08
CA LEU A 621 -16.54 -0.56 25.06
C LEU A 621 -17.59 -1.17 26.00
N GLU A 622 -18.57 -0.39 26.49
CA GLU A 622 -19.71 -0.89 27.28
C GLU A 622 -20.47 -1.99 26.51
N VAL A 623 -20.73 -1.79 25.21
CA VAL A 623 -21.32 -2.82 24.35
C VAL A 623 -20.44 -4.07 24.27
N PHE A 624 -19.12 -3.88 24.02
CA PHE A 624 -18.20 -5.00 23.91
C PHE A 624 -18.12 -5.82 25.19
N GLU A 625 -17.96 -5.17 26.35
CA GLU A 625 -17.87 -5.81 27.65
C GLU A 625 -19.14 -6.57 28.02
N ALA A 626 -20.32 -5.97 27.79
CA ALA A 626 -21.60 -6.62 28.02
C ALA A 626 -21.78 -7.86 27.13
N VAL A 627 -21.45 -7.77 25.85
CA VAL A 627 -21.50 -8.91 24.92
C VAL A 627 -20.47 -9.97 25.31
N ARG A 628 -19.22 -9.58 25.66
CA ARG A 628 -18.20 -10.52 26.12
C ARG A 628 -18.62 -11.31 27.37
N ALA A 629 -19.41 -10.69 28.25
CA ALA A 629 -19.91 -11.32 29.48
C ALA A 629 -20.92 -12.45 29.19
N VAL A 630 -21.70 -12.37 28.12
CA VAL A 630 -22.72 -13.38 27.74
C VAL A 630 -22.19 -14.37 26.68
N TRP A 631 -21.15 -14.03 25.93
CA TRP A 631 -20.54 -14.92 24.93
C TRP A 631 -19.62 -15.93 25.58
N PRO A 632 -19.63 -17.24 25.21
CA PRO A 632 -18.81 -18.27 25.85
C PRO A 632 -17.31 -17.93 25.87
N ARG A 633 -16.66 -18.16 27.01
CA ARG A 633 -15.24 -17.85 27.18
C ARG A 633 -14.32 -18.63 26.24
N ALA A 634 -14.69 -19.84 25.88
CA ALA A 634 -13.95 -20.71 24.96
C ALA A 634 -13.96 -20.20 23.51
N LYS A 635 -15.02 -19.46 23.14
CA LYS A 635 -15.20 -18.92 21.79
C LYS A 635 -14.60 -17.53 21.66
N PRO A 636 -13.86 -17.25 20.55
CA PRO A 636 -13.25 -15.95 20.31
C PRO A 636 -14.30 -14.88 19.97
N MET A 637 -13.90 -13.64 20.19
CA MET A 637 -14.65 -12.45 19.86
C MET A 637 -13.73 -11.39 19.24
N SER A 638 -14.13 -10.82 18.13
CA SER A 638 -13.41 -9.76 17.42
C SER A 638 -14.22 -8.47 17.31
N VAL A 639 -13.55 -7.42 16.90
CA VAL A 639 -14.17 -6.18 16.45
C VAL A 639 -13.63 -5.78 15.08
N ARG A 640 -14.52 -5.31 14.21
CA ARG A 640 -14.13 -4.68 12.95
C ARG A 640 -14.07 -3.17 13.13
N VAL A 641 -12.98 -2.54 12.73
CA VAL A 641 -12.77 -1.09 12.89
C VAL A 641 -12.46 -0.40 11.56
N SER A 642 -12.83 0.87 11.43
CA SER A 642 -12.29 1.76 10.41
C SER A 642 -11.04 2.44 10.97
N ALA A 643 -9.86 1.97 10.56
CA ALA A 643 -8.59 2.43 11.10
C ALA A 643 -8.26 3.89 10.77
N THR A 644 -8.91 4.47 9.79
CA THR A 644 -8.87 5.89 9.47
C THR A 644 -10.13 6.30 8.73
N ASP A 645 -10.58 7.52 8.93
CA ASP A 645 -11.72 8.08 8.21
C ASP A 645 -11.34 8.66 6.84
N TRP A 646 -10.04 8.79 6.53
CA TRP A 646 -9.51 9.44 5.32
C TRP A 646 -9.97 10.90 5.17
N ILE A 647 -10.20 11.58 6.29
CA ILE A 647 -10.64 12.97 6.39
C ILE A 647 -9.81 13.68 7.44
N PRO A 648 -9.34 14.92 7.19
CA PRO A 648 -8.67 15.72 8.20
C PRO A 648 -9.54 15.89 9.47
N GLY A 649 -8.96 15.64 10.64
CA GLY A 649 -9.67 15.69 11.92
C GLY A 649 -10.55 14.47 12.23
N GLY A 650 -10.55 13.45 11.37
CA GLY A 650 -11.18 12.15 11.63
C GLY A 650 -10.30 11.20 12.43
N THR A 651 -10.76 9.95 12.59
CA THR A 651 -10.00 8.85 13.21
C THR A 651 -8.71 8.60 12.44
N THR A 652 -7.61 8.36 13.17
CA THR A 652 -6.28 8.08 12.64
C THR A 652 -5.83 6.65 12.99
N GLY A 653 -4.77 6.17 12.31
CA GLY A 653 -4.15 4.89 12.66
C GLY A 653 -3.64 4.83 14.11
N ALA A 654 -3.18 5.97 14.66
CA ALA A 654 -2.76 6.06 16.06
C ALA A 654 -3.96 5.91 17.02
N ASP A 655 -5.08 6.57 16.74
CA ASP A 655 -6.32 6.38 17.52
C ASP A 655 -6.74 4.91 17.50
N THR A 656 -6.62 4.24 16.36
CA THR A 656 -6.99 2.83 16.21
C THR A 656 -6.11 1.90 17.02
N VAL A 657 -4.83 2.21 17.17
CA VAL A 657 -3.96 1.45 18.08
C VAL A 657 -4.44 1.55 19.53
N GLU A 658 -4.86 2.75 19.99
CA GLU A 658 -5.42 2.93 21.34
C GLU A 658 -6.78 2.24 21.50
N ILE A 659 -7.64 2.28 20.48
CA ILE A 659 -8.89 1.52 20.44
C ILE A 659 -8.59 0.02 20.58
N ALA A 660 -7.64 -0.49 19.80
CA ALA A 660 -7.26 -1.90 19.84
C ALA A 660 -6.68 -2.32 21.19
N ARG A 661 -5.89 -1.47 21.85
CA ARG A 661 -5.37 -1.72 23.21
C ARG A 661 -6.50 -1.83 24.23
N ALA A 662 -7.47 -0.92 24.16
CA ALA A 662 -8.62 -0.96 25.07
C ALA A 662 -9.50 -2.20 24.81
N MET A 663 -9.79 -2.54 23.57
CA MET A 663 -10.54 -3.74 23.21
C MET A 663 -9.81 -5.02 23.64
N LYS A 664 -8.49 -5.11 23.46
CA LYS A 664 -7.67 -6.21 23.98
C LYS A 664 -7.79 -6.35 25.49
N ALA A 665 -7.71 -5.25 26.22
CA ALA A 665 -7.85 -5.24 27.67
C ALA A 665 -9.23 -5.73 28.13
N ALA A 666 -10.28 -5.45 27.35
CA ALA A 666 -11.65 -5.92 27.57
C ALA A 666 -11.85 -7.40 27.15
N GLY A 667 -10.85 -8.06 26.55
CA GLY A 667 -10.92 -9.47 26.17
C GLY A 667 -11.22 -9.74 24.70
N CYS A 668 -10.98 -8.76 23.83
CA CYS A 668 -10.99 -8.96 22.38
C CYS A 668 -9.80 -9.82 21.93
N ASP A 669 -10.04 -10.74 21.01
CA ASP A 669 -9.04 -11.72 20.56
C ASP A 669 -8.41 -11.35 19.20
N LEU A 670 -9.12 -10.56 18.38
CA LEU A 670 -8.70 -10.20 17.03
C LEU A 670 -9.30 -8.83 16.64
N ILE A 671 -8.55 -8.04 15.89
CA ILE A 671 -9.05 -6.83 15.25
C ILE A 671 -9.12 -7.05 13.73
N ASP A 672 -10.32 -6.96 13.15
CA ASP A 672 -10.54 -6.89 11.71
C ASP A 672 -10.35 -5.43 11.24
N VAL A 673 -9.31 -5.18 10.44
CA VAL A 673 -8.85 -3.82 10.13
C VAL A 673 -9.29 -3.39 8.75
N SER A 674 -10.36 -2.59 8.71
CA SER A 674 -10.86 -1.89 7.52
C SER A 674 -10.56 -0.39 7.61
N THR A 675 -11.10 0.43 6.68
CA THR A 675 -10.95 1.90 6.70
C THR A 675 -12.14 2.60 6.07
N GLY A 676 -12.34 3.86 6.42
CA GLY A 676 -13.22 4.80 5.73
C GLY A 676 -14.73 4.50 5.88
N GLN A 677 -15.48 5.03 4.93
CA GLN A 677 -16.95 4.98 4.83
C GLN A 677 -17.71 5.64 5.99
N THR A 678 -17.00 6.37 6.83
CA THR A 678 -17.60 7.11 7.95
C THR A 678 -18.36 8.34 7.47
N ASP A 679 -17.87 8.95 6.37
CA ASP A 679 -18.46 10.16 5.79
C ASP A 679 -18.27 10.14 4.27
N PRO A 680 -19.22 10.70 3.48
CA PRO A 680 -19.09 10.77 2.01
C PRO A 680 -17.90 11.58 1.51
N ALA A 681 -17.39 12.52 2.30
CA ALA A 681 -16.19 13.30 1.97
C ALA A 681 -14.88 12.52 2.10
N SER A 682 -14.92 11.26 2.54
CA SER A 682 -13.77 10.38 2.66
C SER A 682 -13.04 10.22 1.31
N LYS A 683 -11.71 10.37 1.33
CA LYS A 683 -10.85 10.25 0.14
C LYS A 683 -9.77 9.18 0.34
N PRO A 684 -10.12 7.89 0.27
CA PRO A 684 -9.17 6.81 0.42
C PRO A 684 -8.11 6.82 -0.68
N VAL A 685 -6.86 6.58 -0.31
CA VAL A 685 -5.78 6.35 -1.26
C VAL A 685 -5.77 4.86 -1.61
N TYR A 686 -6.47 4.50 -2.67
CA TYR A 686 -6.57 3.13 -3.13
C TYR A 686 -5.25 2.60 -3.70
N GLY A 687 -5.06 1.31 -3.64
CA GLY A 687 -3.91 0.60 -4.18
C GLY A 687 -3.88 -0.85 -3.69
N ARG A 688 -2.95 -1.64 -4.19
CA ARG A 688 -2.77 -3.04 -3.78
C ARG A 688 -2.57 -3.14 -2.27
N MET A 689 -3.42 -3.92 -1.57
CA MET A 689 -3.34 -4.13 -0.11
C MET A 689 -3.30 -2.80 0.68
N TYR A 690 -4.09 -1.79 0.27
CA TYR A 690 -3.95 -0.41 0.78
C TYR A 690 -4.23 -0.28 2.28
N GLN A 691 -5.04 -1.15 2.86
CA GLN A 691 -5.37 -1.14 4.29
C GLN A 691 -4.37 -1.93 5.15
N ALA A 692 -3.48 -2.71 4.54
CA ALA A 692 -2.57 -3.58 5.28
C ALA A 692 -1.58 -2.82 6.20
N VAL A 693 -1.26 -1.58 5.90
CA VAL A 693 -0.41 -0.72 6.75
C VAL A 693 -1.05 -0.49 8.12
N PHE A 694 -2.36 -0.41 8.20
CA PHE A 694 -3.08 -0.23 9.46
C PHE A 694 -3.19 -1.55 10.24
N SER A 695 -3.41 -2.68 9.56
CA SER A 695 -3.36 -4.00 10.17
C SER A 695 -1.98 -4.27 10.78
N GLU A 696 -0.91 -3.96 10.05
CA GLU A 696 0.48 -4.03 10.52
C GLU A 696 0.69 -3.15 11.75
N GLN A 697 0.23 -1.90 11.71
CA GLN A 697 0.36 -0.96 12.81
C GLN A 697 -0.34 -1.47 14.08
N VAL A 698 -1.60 -1.85 13.98
CA VAL A 698 -2.37 -2.40 15.12
C VAL A 698 -1.70 -3.66 15.67
N ARG A 699 -1.31 -4.58 14.79
CA ARG A 699 -0.67 -5.83 15.17
C ARG A 699 0.61 -5.62 15.98
N LEU A 700 1.47 -4.75 15.51
CA LEU A 700 2.80 -4.55 16.08
C LEU A 700 2.82 -3.58 17.27
N GLU A 701 1.94 -2.58 17.30
CA GLU A 701 1.91 -1.57 18.35
C GLU A 701 0.92 -1.89 19.49
N ALA A 702 -0.25 -2.49 19.18
CA ALA A 702 -1.18 -2.95 20.21
C ALA A 702 -0.91 -4.38 20.67
N GLY A 703 -0.15 -5.16 19.89
CA GLY A 703 0.23 -6.53 20.22
C GLY A 703 -0.98 -7.48 20.33
N ILE A 704 -1.95 -7.32 19.43
CA ILE A 704 -3.14 -8.16 19.28
C ILE A 704 -3.14 -8.77 17.88
N ALA A 705 -3.73 -9.97 17.74
CA ALA A 705 -3.91 -10.57 16.42
C ALA A 705 -4.75 -9.67 15.50
N THR A 706 -4.41 -9.63 14.21
CA THR A 706 -5.14 -8.82 13.22
C THR A 706 -5.54 -9.63 12.00
N MET A 707 -6.64 -9.19 11.40
CA MET A 707 -7.10 -9.63 10.09
C MET A 707 -7.01 -8.45 9.13
N ALA A 708 -6.28 -8.63 8.03
CA ALA A 708 -6.16 -7.63 6.99
C ALA A 708 -7.21 -7.85 5.90
N VAL A 709 -7.79 -6.75 5.41
CA VAL A 709 -8.72 -6.73 4.28
C VAL A 709 -8.39 -5.54 3.38
N GLY A 710 -8.89 -5.52 2.16
CA GLY A 710 -8.84 -4.37 1.27
C GLY A 710 -7.83 -4.50 0.12
N ALA A 711 -8.35 -4.66 -1.10
CA ALA A 711 -7.61 -4.85 -2.35
C ALA A 711 -6.55 -5.97 -2.28
N VAL A 712 -6.84 -7.05 -1.54
CA VAL A 712 -6.15 -8.32 -1.58
C VAL A 712 -6.90 -9.21 -2.58
N THR A 713 -6.24 -9.62 -3.67
CA THR A 713 -6.90 -10.26 -4.81
C THR A 713 -6.30 -11.60 -5.23
N THR A 714 -5.12 -11.97 -4.71
CA THR A 714 -4.41 -13.18 -5.08
C THR A 714 -3.85 -13.92 -3.86
N ALA A 715 -3.62 -15.21 -4.01
CA ALA A 715 -2.96 -16.05 -3.00
C ALA A 715 -1.54 -15.56 -2.65
N ASP A 716 -0.82 -15.06 -3.65
CA ASP A 716 0.48 -14.43 -3.47
C ASP A 716 0.43 -13.24 -2.49
N GLN A 717 -0.59 -12.36 -2.62
CA GLN A 717 -0.76 -11.24 -1.70
C GLN A 717 -1.12 -11.72 -0.28
N VAL A 718 -1.91 -12.78 -0.15
CA VAL A 718 -2.21 -13.40 1.15
C VAL A 718 -0.92 -13.87 1.81
N ASN A 719 -0.10 -14.66 1.11
CA ASN A 719 1.19 -15.14 1.61
C ASN A 719 2.13 -13.98 1.97
N THR A 720 2.17 -12.94 1.13
CA THR A 720 2.98 -11.73 1.39
C THR A 720 2.63 -11.05 2.71
N LEU A 721 1.34 -10.86 2.99
CA LEU A 721 0.87 -10.21 4.22
C LEU A 721 1.21 -11.04 5.47
N LEU A 722 1.07 -12.35 5.39
CA LEU A 722 1.32 -13.26 6.50
C LEU A 722 2.82 -13.37 6.82
N ILE A 723 3.65 -13.71 5.83
CA ILE A 723 5.08 -13.95 6.06
C ILE A 723 5.83 -12.68 6.48
N SER A 724 5.42 -11.52 5.97
CA SER A 724 5.99 -10.22 6.35
C SER A 724 5.51 -9.72 7.73
N GLY A 725 4.59 -10.44 8.38
CA GLY A 725 4.08 -10.10 9.71
C GLY A 725 3.09 -8.94 9.75
N ARG A 726 2.42 -8.64 8.63
CA ARG A 726 1.43 -7.56 8.52
C ARG A 726 0.04 -7.91 9.02
N ALA A 727 -0.27 -9.20 9.06
CA ALA A 727 -1.52 -9.74 9.57
C ALA A 727 -1.35 -11.18 10.05
N ASP A 728 -2.30 -11.68 10.84
CA ASP A 728 -2.40 -13.08 11.25
C ASP A 728 -3.43 -13.84 10.41
N LEU A 729 -4.46 -13.16 9.94
CA LEU A 729 -5.49 -13.65 9.02
C LEU A 729 -5.67 -12.67 7.87
N VAL A 730 -6.17 -13.16 6.73
CA VAL A 730 -6.45 -12.31 5.56
C VAL A 730 -7.87 -12.56 5.07
N ALA A 731 -8.68 -11.50 5.09
CA ALA A 731 -10.06 -11.53 4.63
C ALA A 731 -10.16 -11.07 3.16
N LEU A 732 -10.87 -11.86 2.38
CA LEU A 732 -11.14 -11.62 0.97
C LEU A 732 -12.65 -11.42 0.76
N ALA A 733 -13.02 -10.30 0.11
CA ALA A 733 -14.40 -10.00 -0.23
C ALA A 733 -14.69 -10.32 -1.71
N ARG A 734 -14.40 -9.38 -2.60
CA ARG A 734 -14.67 -9.52 -4.05
C ARG A 734 -14.04 -10.75 -4.71
N PRO A 735 -12.84 -11.22 -4.32
CA PRO A 735 -12.32 -12.49 -4.84
C PRO A 735 -13.25 -13.67 -4.53
N HIS A 736 -13.79 -13.75 -3.30
CA HIS A 736 -14.74 -14.80 -2.93
C HIS A 736 -16.14 -14.63 -3.55
N LEU A 737 -16.52 -13.41 -4.01
CA LEU A 737 -17.73 -13.25 -4.82
C LEU A 737 -17.54 -13.81 -6.22
N ALA A 738 -16.36 -13.60 -6.81
CA ALA A 738 -16.04 -14.09 -8.15
C ALA A 738 -15.70 -15.58 -8.16
N ASP A 739 -15.00 -16.08 -7.13
CA ASP A 739 -14.54 -17.45 -7.00
C ASP A 739 -14.77 -17.99 -5.57
N PRO A 740 -15.87 -18.67 -5.32
CA PRO A 740 -16.13 -19.30 -4.02
C PRO A 740 -15.06 -20.34 -3.62
N TYR A 741 -14.37 -20.95 -4.60
CA TYR A 741 -13.35 -21.98 -4.40
C TYR A 741 -11.92 -21.45 -4.41
N PHE A 742 -11.74 -20.15 -4.19
CA PHE A 742 -10.45 -19.46 -4.20
C PHE A 742 -9.36 -20.20 -3.42
N THR A 743 -9.67 -20.69 -2.22
CA THR A 743 -8.65 -21.35 -1.37
C THR A 743 -8.22 -22.70 -1.95
N LEU A 744 -9.14 -23.47 -2.53
CA LEU A 744 -8.82 -24.75 -3.20
C LEU A 744 -8.06 -24.53 -4.51
N HIS A 745 -8.40 -23.47 -5.26
CA HIS A 745 -7.64 -23.08 -6.46
C HIS A 745 -6.21 -22.64 -6.08
N ALA A 746 -6.05 -21.88 -5.02
CA ALA A 746 -4.74 -21.49 -4.49
C ALA A 746 -3.94 -22.74 -4.04
N ALA A 747 -4.58 -23.74 -3.42
CA ALA A 747 -3.89 -24.97 -3.04
C ALA A 747 -3.35 -25.71 -4.28
N ALA A 748 -4.12 -25.79 -5.35
CA ALA A 748 -3.65 -26.36 -6.62
C ALA A 748 -2.54 -25.51 -7.25
N GLU A 749 -2.64 -24.19 -7.17
CA GLU A 749 -1.62 -23.25 -7.64
C GLU A 749 -0.27 -23.46 -6.92
N TYR A 750 -0.25 -23.75 -5.63
CA TYR A 750 0.96 -24.03 -4.86
C TYR A 750 1.32 -25.53 -4.80
N ASP A 751 0.58 -26.40 -5.47
CA ASP A 751 0.64 -27.87 -5.35
C ASP A 751 0.56 -28.38 -3.91
N PHE A 752 -0.14 -27.63 -3.06
CA PHE A 752 -0.38 -27.98 -1.66
C PHE A 752 -1.51 -29.00 -1.54
N ARG A 753 -1.24 -30.14 -0.90
CA ARG A 753 -2.18 -31.27 -0.76
C ARG A 753 -2.78 -31.40 0.64
N GLY A 754 -2.33 -30.57 1.58
CA GLY A 754 -2.75 -30.66 2.99
C GLY A 754 -4.08 -29.97 3.32
N ILE A 755 -4.86 -29.54 2.29
CA ILE A 755 -6.20 -28.95 2.47
C ILE A 755 -7.30 -30.00 2.26
N GLY A 756 -8.31 -29.98 3.14
CA GLY A 756 -9.48 -30.87 3.02
C GLY A 756 -10.35 -30.50 1.81
N TRP A 757 -10.71 -31.53 1.02
CA TRP A 757 -11.70 -31.42 -0.05
C TRP A 757 -12.97 -32.17 0.34
N PRO A 758 -14.16 -31.67 -0.01
CA PRO A 758 -15.36 -32.47 0.09
C PRO A 758 -15.19 -33.80 -0.66
N VAL A 759 -15.59 -34.90 -0.05
CA VAL A 759 -15.39 -36.25 -0.64
C VAL A 759 -16.01 -36.36 -2.04
N GLN A 760 -17.12 -35.64 -2.27
CA GLN A 760 -17.82 -35.58 -3.55
C GLN A 760 -16.98 -34.92 -4.67
N TYR A 761 -15.95 -34.13 -4.30
CA TYR A 761 -15.12 -33.34 -5.21
C TYR A 761 -13.71 -33.90 -5.40
N HIS A 762 -13.35 -35.04 -4.81
CA HIS A 762 -11.99 -35.63 -4.89
C HIS A 762 -11.51 -35.87 -6.33
N THR A 763 -12.42 -36.28 -7.25
CA THR A 763 -12.06 -36.42 -8.67
C THR A 763 -11.72 -35.05 -9.30
N GLY A 764 -12.43 -34.01 -8.92
CA GLY A 764 -12.17 -32.62 -9.32
C GLY A 764 -10.84 -32.10 -8.78
N ALA A 765 -10.50 -32.41 -7.52
CA ALA A 765 -9.22 -32.07 -6.92
C ALA A 765 -8.04 -32.63 -7.73
N THR A 766 -8.08 -33.92 -8.04
CA THR A 766 -7.03 -34.60 -8.83
C THR A 766 -6.87 -33.95 -10.21
N GLN A 767 -7.98 -33.66 -10.88
CA GLN A 767 -7.97 -33.03 -12.19
C GLN A 767 -7.43 -31.61 -12.14
N LEU A 768 -7.86 -30.78 -11.17
CA LEU A 768 -7.43 -29.40 -11.02
C LEU A 768 -5.90 -29.32 -10.83
N HIS A 769 -5.34 -30.06 -9.88
CA HIS A 769 -3.91 -30.11 -9.65
C HIS A 769 -3.11 -30.55 -10.89
N THR A 770 -3.64 -31.53 -11.63
CA THR A 770 -3.00 -32.00 -12.86
C THR A 770 -3.04 -30.94 -13.96
N THR A 771 -4.15 -30.24 -14.11
CA THR A 771 -4.32 -29.18 -15.11
C THR A 771 -3.42 -27.98 -14.82
N VAL A 772 -3.38 -27.52 -13.56
CA VAL A 772 -2.52 -26.40 -13.13
C VAL A 772 -1.03 -26.74 -13.34
N ARG A 773 -0.60 -27.95 -12.96
CA ARG A 773 0.78 -28.40 -13.18
C ARG A 773 1.15 -28.40 -14.66
N ARG A 774 0.31 -28.97 -15.53
CA ARG A 774 0.54 -28.99 -17.00
C ARG A 774 0.63 -27.57 -17.58
N ALA A 775 -0.26 -26.67 -17.16
CA ALA A 775 -0.22 -25.28 -17.63
C ALA A 775 1.09 -24.57 -17.23
N ARG A 776 1.63 -24.85 -16.05
CA ARG A 776 2.95 -24.35 -15.62
C ARG A 776 4.10 -24.91 -16.44
N GLU A 777 4.11 -26.21 -16.68
CA GLU A 777 5.13 -26.88 -17.50
C GLU A 777 5.13 -26.31 -18.93
N GLU A 778 3.95 -26.08 -19.48
CA GLU A 778 3.78 -25.49 -20.82
C GLU A 778 4.26 -24.02 -20.86
N ALA A 779 3.90 -23.20 -19.84
CA ALA A 779 4.35 -21.83 -19.73
C ALA A 779 5.88 -21.73 -19.58
N ALA A 780 6.49 -22.60 -18.76
CA ALA A 780 7.94 -22.67 -18.60
C ALA A 780 8.64 -23.05 -19.91
N ARG A 781 8.12 -24.04 -20.65
CA ARG A 781 8.64 -24.43 -21.96
C ARG A 781 8.54 -23.30 -22.98
N LYS A 782 7.41 -22.57 -23.00
CA LYS A 782 7.24 -21.41 -23.88
C LYS A 782 8.23 -20.29 -23.55
N ALA A 783 8.45 -20.01 -22.28
CA ALA A 783 9.45 -19.01 -21.84
C ALA A 783 10.86 -19.40 -22.27
N GLN A 784 11.27 -20.67 -22.12
CA GLN A 784 12.57 -21.18 -22.59
C GLN A 784 12.74 -21.05 -24.11
N LEU A 785 11.69 -21.36 -24.88
CA LEU A 785 11.72 -21.20 -26.34
C LEU A 785 11.85 -19.75 -26.79
N LEU A 786 11.19 -18.81 -26.07
CA LEU A 786 11.30 -17.39 -26.35
C LEU A 786 12.68 -16.86 -26.00
N ALA A 787 13.26 -17.26 -24.87
CA ALA A 787 14.61 -16.91 -24.47
C ALA A 787 15.66 -17.41 -25.48
N ALA A 788 15.54 -18.66 -25.94
CA ALA A 788 16.42 -19.25 -26.95
C ALA A 788 16.33 -18.58 -28.34
N ARG A 789 15.23 -17.88 -28.64
CA ARG A 789 15.07 -17.09 -29.89
C ARG A 789 15.60 -15.66 -29.78
N ALA A 790 15.78 -15.16 -28.55
CA ALA A 790 16.30 -13.82 -28.30
C ALA A 790 17.85 -13.78 -28.26
N HIS A 791 18.49 -14.93 -28.20
CA HIS A 791 19.93 -15.15 -28.41
C HIS A 791 20.20 -15.61 -29.85
#